data_b476b49940ab9656cae9eee4c2745033
#
_entry.id   b476b49940ab9656cae9eee4c2745033
#
_cell.length_a   1.000
_cell.length_b   1.000
_cell.length_c   1.000
_cell.angle_alpha   90.00
_cell.angle_beta   90.00
_cell.angle_gamma   90.00
#
_symmetry.space_group_name_H-M   'P 1'
#
loop_
_entity.id
_entity.type
_entity.pdbx_description
1 polymer ?
#
loop_
_entity_poly.entity_id
_entity_poly.type
_entity_poly.pdbx_seq_one_letter_code
_entity_poly.pdbx_strand_id
1 'polypeptide(L)'
;MQLNYFPINIEFDKFQIFTEPFSEERLAELRNLHNTTHSFFRNGDTIFISNKDAHENVTIGKIAEQSTYDNANITASLIKHLFFRTFKDRFPNHTPVDFYPFRFFSGQQKDDIIHNILPDNLKNRIAYKKLIEVQLRLTEINGNKQFGFLINIKRNWIFDKTCAELNAENYNLIGVEVLYAETLPGLSNILAPNEEFVGEITEITGTKAKVSTNKGEEEYELKELFIRKTKFNIGNYLTFFTSQQKSDEILRIIENKREDIYNPKKLYAEITNIAKALFTDKGTPILFQNKDGFCFTVNATPLTVLNTIELKTPTFIFDPAATKTINTYPDNGLNNFGPYDSSIFDIKSPNILCICNKTVRGNFTQFLSNLKDGLPQSKYFQKGLQKKYDLHNVAFDVKEVQTNTLSEYLKAIREYDDNKPHLAIIEIPESFKSHSDQSNPYYQIKAKLLSLEIPVQFVTTRIVNNHSEYSLNSIALQIYAKLGGTPWVLPTQRSVDRELVIGIGHSWLRKNQYAGAESNRVVGITTFLSSDGQYLLGDKVKDVAFENYFEELLKSLKQSIQHLSFEQGWSDGDTVRLIFHIFKPIKNVEFDVISQLIKDIAQYKIKFAFVTISNKHPIMLFDTNQQGVTSYGNNIPKGEFIPNRASNVFLDAETCIVQMLGANELKTSKHGMSKPIQIKIRTPQGNYNNCELNNMLFYDLSYIAQQIFSFTYLSWRSFLPAEEPATMKYSNLISKLLGKM
;
A
#
# COMPACT_ATOMS: atom_id res chain seq x y z
N MET A 1 9.66 22.62 3.85
CA MET A 1 8.81 21.48 4.18
C MET A 1 9.33 20.79 5.41
N GLN A 2 8.49 20.03 6.12
CA GLN A 2 8.85 19.38 7.37
C GLN A 2 8.46 17.89 7.33
N LEU A 3 9.28 17.04 7.95
CA LEU A 3 9.05 15.61 8.10
C LEU A 3 8.55 15.29 9.51
N ASN A 4 7.76 14.24 9.68
CA ASN A 4 7.47 13.66 10.99
C ASN A 4 8.70 12.94 11.61
N TYR A 5 9.88 13.49 11.36
CA TYR A 5 11.18 12.98 11.77
C TYR A 5 11.82 13.93 12.78
N PHE A 6 12.23 13.39 13.90
CA PHE A 6 12.79 14.11 15.05
C PHE A 6 14.25 13.71 15.22
N PRO A 7 15.20 14.61 14.87
CA PRO A 7 16.62 14.30 14.87
C PRO A 7 17.14 13.95 16.27
N ILE A 8 18.02 12.97 16.31
CA ILE A 8 18.79 12.60 17.49
C ILE A 8 20.15 13.29 17.46
N ASN A 9 20.50 13.95 18.54
CA ASN A 9 21.81 14.55 18.74
C ASN A 9 22.69 13.61 19.56
N ILE A 10 23.80 13.13 18.96
CA ILE A 10 24.86 12.34 19.58
C ILE A 10 26.13 13.18 19.47
N GLU A 11 26.74 13.55 20.60
CA GLU A 11 27.86 14.52 20.63
C GLU A 11 29.23 13.89 20.43
N PHE A 12 29.29 12.58 20.13
CA PHE A 12 30.54 11.86 19.94
C PHE A 12 30.51 11.00 18.67
N ASP A 13 31.67 10.87 18.04
CA ASP A 13 31.83 10.04 16.83
C ASP A 13 32.05 8.58 17.16
N LYS A 14 32.56 8.29 18.35
CA LYS A 14 32.89 6.94 18.81
C LYS A 14 32.48 6.76 20.27
N PHE A 15 32.18 5.52 20.64
CA PHE A 15 31.83 5.11 21.99
C PHE A 15 32.44 3.75 22.32
N GLN A 16 32.58 3.46 23.63
CA GLN A 16 33.06 2.17 24.12
C GLN A 16 31.91 1.17 24.26
N ILE A 17 32.15 -0.08 23.89
CA ILE A 17 31.25 -1.20 24.04
C ILE A 17 32.04 -2.46 24.37
N PHE A 18 31.43 -3.43 25.03
CA PHE A 18 32.07 -4.71 25.29
C PHE A 18 31.80 -5.69 24.16
N THR A 19 32.76 -6.58 23.87
CA THR A 19 32.64 -7.57 22.79
C THR A 19 33.15 -8.92 23.19
N GLU A 20 32.50 -9.99 22.67
CA GLU A 20 32.95 -11.39 22.73
C GLU A 20 32.78 -12.08 21.40
N PRO A 21 33.56 -13.13 21.09
CA PRO A 21 33.32 -13.98 19.93
C PRO A 21 31.92 -14.62 19.99
N PHE A 22 31.27 -14.73 18.85
CA PHE A 22 29.92 -15.29 18.75
C PHE A 22 29.96 -16.83 18.68
N SER A 23 29.16 -17.48 19.52
CA SER A 23 28.55 -18.78 19.28
C SER A 23 27.09 -18.74 19.77
N GLU A 24 26.21 -19.59 19.25
CA GLU A 24 24.82 -19.67 19.73
C GLU A 24 24.76 -20.05 21.22
N GLU A 25 25.60 -21.00 21.64
CA GLU A 25 25.70 -21.43 23.05
C GLU A 25 26.14 -20.28 23.96
N ARG A 26 27.19 -19.54 23.55
CA ARG A 26 27.71 -18.42 24.34
C ARG A 26 26.69 -17.29 24.46
N LEU A 27 26.00 -16.96 23.37
CA LEU A 27 24.94 -15.94 23.40
C LEU A 27 23.77 -16.36 24.30
N ALA A 28 23.36 -17.62 24.25
CA ALA A 28 22.32 -18.17 25.11
C ALA A 28 22.75 -18.16 26.60
N GLU A 29 23.97 -18.54 26.90
CA GLU A 29 24.53 -18.50 28.26
C GLU A 29 24.54 -17.07 28.81
N LEU A 30 25.09 -16.11 28.07
CA LEU A 30 25.12 -14.69 28.45
C LEU A 30 23.72 -14.13 28.72
N ARG A 31 22.77 -14.48 27.89
CA ARG A 31 21.36 -14.06 28.06
C ARG A 31 20.75 -14.67 29.32
N ASN A 32 20.98 -15.95 29.58
CA ASN A 32 20.44 -16.61 30.76
C ASN A 32 21.03 -16.04 32.07
N LEU A 33 22.31 -15.71 32.09
CA LEU A 33 22.97 -15.22 33.28
C LEU A 33 22.80 -13.71 33.49
N HIS A 34 22.78 -12.91 32.44
CA HIS A 34 22.96 -11.46 32.54
C HIS A 34 21.87 -10.64 31.80
N ASN A 35 20.76 -11.23 31.38
CA ASN A 35 19.73 -10.53 30.63
C ASN A 35 19.04 -9.39 31.43
N THR A 36 19.09 -9.43 32.75
CA THR A 36 18.59 -8.35 33.63
C THR A 36 19.48 -7.11 33.62
N THR A 37 20.79 -7.31 33.52
CA THR A 37 21.82 -6.26 33.67
C THR A 37 22.45 -5.80 32.37
N HIS A 38 22.45 -6.66 31.31
CA HIS A 38 23.10 -6.39 30.05
C HIS A 38 22.18 -6.63 28.86
N SER A 39 22.45 -5.93 27.75
CA SER A 39 21.87 -6.15 26.42
C SER A 39 22.92 -6.79 25.51
N PHE A 40 22.53 -7.79 24.73
CA PHE A 40 23.42 -8.56 23.85
C PHE A 40 22.95 -8.43 22.41
N PHE A 41 23.88 -8.04 21.51
CA PHE A 41 23.63 -7.85 20.09
C PHE A 41 24.61 -8.69 19.28
N ARG A 42 24.12 -9.49 18.35
CA ARG A 42 24.96 -10.18 17.36
C ARG A 42 25.16 -9.30 16.13
N ASN A 43 26.42 -9.16 15.68
CA ASN A 43 26.74 -8.66 14.37
C ASN A 43 27.91 -9.49 13.80
N GLY A 44 27.64 -10.28 12.75
CA GLY A 44 28.60 -11.27 12.21
C GLY A 44 29.03 -12.28 13.27
N ASP A 45 30.35 -12.42 13.46
CA ASP A 45 30.99 -13.35 14.41
C ASP A 45 31.30 -12.71 15.76
N THR A 46 30.64 -11.59 16.09
CA THR A 46 30.86 -10.85 17.33
C THR A 46 29.57 -10.64 18.10
N ILE A 47 29.60 -10.86 19.41
CA ILE A 47 28.57 -10.43 20.36
C ILE A 47 28.99 -9.08 20.91
N PHE A 48 28.15 -8.07 20.74
CA PHE A 48 28.29 -6.75 21.35
C PHE A 48 27.44 -6.70 22.61
N ILE A 49 28.00 -6.17 23.69
CA ILE A 49 27.44 -6.22 25.03
C ILE A 49 27.42 -4.81 25.62
N SER A 50 26.29 -4.41 26.14
CA SER A 50 26.08 -3.09 26.75
C SER A 50 25.37 -3.21 28.08
N ASN A 51 25.81 -2.46 29.08
CA ASN A 51 25.15 -2.37 30.37
C ASN A 51 23.76 -1.71 30.28
N LYS A 52 22.77 -2.29 30.95
CA LYS A 52 21.43 -1.73 31.10
C LYS A 52 21.31 -0.73 32.24
N ASP A 53 21.96 -1.02 33.39
CA ASP A 53 21.74 -0.29 34.63
C ASP A 53 22.98 0.34 35.25
N ALA A 54 22.75 1.42 36.02
CA ALA A 54 23.80 2.21 36.68
C ALA A 54 24.44 1.56 37.92
N HIS A 55 23.99 0.37 38.37
CA HIS A 55 24.31 -0.12 39.69
C HIS A 55 25.18 -1.37 39.78
N GLU A 56 25.47 -2.08 38.70
CA GLU A 56 26.30 -3.28 38.76
C GLU A 56 27.61 -3.16 37.97
N ASN A 57 28.75 -3.40 38.64
CA ASN A 57 30.09 -3.37 38.02
C ASN A 57 30.49 -4.72 37.44
N VAL A 58 29.61 -5.38 36.69
CA VAL A 58 29.97 -6.63 36.01
C VAL A 58 30.49 -6.29 34.62
N THR A 59 31.81 -6.47 34.42
CA THR A 59 32.43 -6.33 33.10
C THR A 59 32.37 -7.67 32.38
N ILE A 60 31.65 -7.75 31.27
CA ILE A 60 31.54 -8.95 30.44
C ILE A 60 32.19 -8.65 29.10
N GLY A 61 33.16 -9.46 28.67
CA GLY A 61 33.87 -9.32 27.41
C GLY A 61 35.01 -8.31 27.42
N LYS A 62 35.52 -7.99 26.23
CA LYS A 62 36.63 -7.05 26.03
C LYS A 62 36.09 -5.71 25.57
N ILE A 63 36.69 -4.62 26.07
CA ILE A 63 36.35 -3.27 25.62
C ILE A 63 36.80 -3.10 24.15
N ALA A 64 35.89 -2.60 23.34
CA ALA A 64 36.12 -2.22 21.95
C ALA A 64 35.57 -0.80 21.68
N GLU A 65 36.23 -0.08 20.82
CA GLU A 65 35.74 1.23 20.34
C GLU A 65 34.88 1.04 19.09
N GLN A 66 33.73 1.68 19.07
CA GLN A 66 32.78 1.62 17.94
C GLN A 66 32.47 3.02 17.43
N SER A 67 32.49 3.18 16.09
CA SER A 67 31.98 4.38 15.45
C SER A 67 30.45 4.43 15.52
N THR A 68 29.93 5.62 15.75
CA THR A 68 28.49 5.87 15.83
C THR A 68 27.75 5.50 14.53
N TYR A 69 28.39 5.65 13.38
CA TYR A 69 27.74 5.49 12.08
C TYR A 69 28.23 4.29 11.25
N ASP A 70 29.45 3.76 11.49
CA ASP A 70 29.98 2.63 10.71
C ASP A 70 29.24 1.34 11.04
N ASN A 71 28.92 1.11 12.34
CA ASN A 71 28.08 0.02 12.81
C ASN A 71 26.70 0.53 13.26
N ALA A 72 26.00 1.19 12.35
CA ALA A 72 24.73 1.85 12.60
C ALA A 72 23.67 0.95 13.27
N ASN A 73 23.71 -0.37 13.03
CA ASN A 73 22.78 -1.33 13.65
C ASN A 73 22.99 -1.43 15.17
N ILE A 74 24.22 -1.37 15.64
CA ILE A 74 24.55 -1.44 17.07
C ILE A 74 24.08 -0.15 17.75
N THR A 75 24.45 1.00 17.18
CA THR A 75 23.99 2.30 17.67
C THR A 75 22.47 2.38 17.70
N ALA A 76 21.80 1.95 16.64
CA ALA A 76 20.35 1.88 16.58
C ALA A 76 19.74 0.99 17.68
N SER A 77 20.37 -0.12 18.01
CA SER A 77 19.93 -0.99 19.09
C SER A 77 20.06 -0.32 20.46
N LEU A 78 21.17 0.35 20.72
CA LEU A 78 21.38 1.10 21.97
C LEU A 78 20.34 2.22 22.14
N ILE A 79 20.12 3.01 21.08
CA ILE A 79 19.10 4.08 21.08
C ILE A 79 17.71 3.52 21.41
N LYS A 80 17.28 2.43 20.75
CA LYS A 80 15.97 1.80 20.99
C LYS A 80 15.81 1.32 22.44
N HIS A 81 16.83 0.66 22.98
CA HIS A 81 16.77 0.16 24.34
C HIS A 81 16.69 1.28 25.37
N LEU A 82 17.52 2.32 25.23
CA LEU A 82 17.50 3.47 26.12
C LEU A 82 16.18 4.22 26.06
N PHE A 83 15.67 4.44 24.85
CA PHE A 83 14.36 5.07 24.65
C PHE A 83 13.24 4.27 25.33
N PHE A 84 13.20 2.95 25.13
CA PHE A 84 12.17 2.08 25.69
C PHE A 84 12.19 2.07 27.24
N ARG A 85 13.37 2.01 27.84
CA ARG A 85 13.54 2.03 29.31
C ARG A 85 13.06 3.35 29.89
N THR A 86 13.57 4.47 29.37
CA THR A 86 13.17 5.81 29.81
C THR A 86 11.66 6.01 29.62
N PHE A 87 11.08 5.47 28.53
CA PHE A 87 9.64 5.52 28.32
C PHE A 87 8.86 4.77 29.40
N LYS A 88 9.25 3.55 29.75
CA LYS A 88 8.56 2.77 30.80
C LYS A 88 8.57 3.48 32.14
N ASP A 89 9.68 4.11 32.50
CA ASP A 89 9.83 4.83 33.77
C ASP A 89 8.97 6.11 33.80
N ARG A 90 8.88 6.81 32.68
CA ARG A 90 8.16 8.09 32.60
C ARG A 90 6.66 7.95 32.32
N PHE A 91 6.25 6.89 31.66
CA PHE A 91 4.87 6.68 31.21
C PHE A 91 4.29 5.34 31.70
N PRO A 92 4.22 5.09 33.02
CA PRO A 92 3.79 3.80 33.56
C PRO A 92 2.34 3.44 33.22
N ASN A 93 1.50 4.44 32.90
CA ASN A 93 0.09 4.26 32.55
C ASN A 93 -0.15 4.01 31.04
N HIS A 94 0.92 4.00 30.21
CA HIS A 94 0.81 3.70 28.80
C HIS A 94 1.01 2.19 28.57
N THR A 95 0.28 1.63 27.61
CA THR A 95 0.32 0.19 27.31
C THR A 95 1.16 -0.06 26.05
N PRO A 96 2.39 -0.57 26.17
CA PRO A 96 3.18 -1.03 25.03
C PRO A 96 2.47 -2.17 24.31
N VAL A 97 2.50 -2.14 22.98
CA VAL A 97 1.90 -3.16 22.09
C VAL A 97 2.98 -3.91 21.33
N ASP A 98 4.06 -3.20 20.97
CA ASP A 98 5.13 -3.74 20.14
C ASP A 98 6.44 -3.03 20.46
N PHE A 99 7.56 -3.74 20.35
CA PHE A 99 8.88 -3.19 20.67
C PHE A 99 9.55 -2.56 19.43
N TYR A 100 9.32 -3.12 18.23
CA TYR A 100 9.90 -2.57 17.02
C TYR A 100 9.07 -2.85 15.76
N PRO A 101 8.48 -1.79 15.14
CA PRO A 101 8.48 -0.38 15.61
C PRO A 101 7.82 -0.28 16.99
N PHE A 102 8.33 0.61 17.84
CA PHE A 102 7.73 0.78 19.15
C PHE A 102 6.32 1.36 19.04
N ARG A 103 5.35 0.63 19.58
CA ARG A 103 3.93 1.00 19.55
C ARG A 103 3.35 0.96 20.94
N PHE A 104 2.49 1.93 21.23
CA PHE A 104 1.80 1.96 22.52
C PHE A 104 0.46 2.68 22.44
N PHE A 105 -0.46 2.28 23.31
CA PHE A 105 -1.68 3.02 23.58
C PHE A 105 -1.46 3.99 24.72
N SER A 106 -1.97 5.23 24.57
CA SER A 106 -2.04 6.17 25.68
C SER A 106 -3.05 5.67 26.71
N GLY A 107 -2.70 5.76 28.01
CA GLY A 107 -3.60 5.42 29.11
C GLY A 107 -4.73 6.44 29.33
N GLN A 108 -4.80 7.51 28.55
CA GLN A 108 -5.79 8.57 28.73
C GLN A 108 -7.12 8.20 28.08
N GLN A 109 -8.20 8.29 28.84
CA GLN A 109 -9.57 8.01 28.36
C GLN A 109 -9.98 8.91 27.18
N LYS A 110 -9.51 10.17 27.15
CA LYS A 110 -9.77 11.10 26.03
C LYS A 110 -9.26 10.63 24.67
N ASP A 111 -8.33 9.67 24.65
CA ASP A 111 -7.79 9.10 23.41
C ASP A 111 -8.69 8.00 22.81
N ASP A 112 -9.71 7.56 23.54
CA ASP A 112 -10.83 6.80 23.02
C ASP A 112 -11.92 7.75 22.51
N ILE A 113 -11.99 7.90 21.19
CA ILE A 113 -12.92 8.87 20.57
C ILE A 113 -14.40 8.46 20.65
N ILE A 114 -14.69 7.22 20.97
CA ILE A 114 -16.06 6.70 21.02
C ILE A 114 -16.58 6.56 22.44
N HIS A 115 -15.74 6.65 23.46
CA HIS A 115 -16.14 6.41 24.85
C HIS A 115 -17.39 7.19 25.28
N ASN A 116 -17.44 8.49 24.92
CA ASN A 116 -18.55 9.38 25.35
C ASN A 116 -19.83 9.23 24.49
N ILE A 117 -19.76 8.48 23.37
CA ILE A 117 -20.93 8.23 22.51
C ILE A 117 -21.48 6.83 22.66
N LEU A 118 -20.72 5.96 23.32
CA LEU A 118 -21.18 4.59 23.61
C LEU A 118 -22.17 4.59 24.77
N PRO A 119 -23.21 3.74 24.69
CA PRO A 119 -24.03 3.41 25.86
C PRO A 119 -23.18 2.74 26.94
N ASP A 120 -23.63 2.82 28.21
CA ASP A 120 -22.84 2.35 29.36
C ASP A 120 -22.47 0.85 29.28
N ASN A 121 -23.34 0.03 28.72
CA ASN A 121 -23.10 -1.41 28.53
C ASN A 121 -21.98 -1.71 27.51
N LEU A 122 -21.55 -0.75 26.70
CA LEU A 122 -20.49 -0.91 25.70
C LEU A 122 -19.20 -0.18 26.03
N LYS A 123 -19.18 0.76 26.98
CA LYS A 123 -18.03 1.63 27.28
C LYS A 123 -16.72 0.89 27.59
N ASN A 124 -16.80 -0.31 28.16
CA ASN A 124 -15.62 -1.11 28.49
C ASN A 124 -15.44 -2.35 27.58
N ARG A 125 -16.29 -2.51 26.57
CA ARG A 125 -16.29 -3.68 25.68
C ARG A 125 -15.65 -3.40 24.33
N ILE A 126 -15.78 -2.17 23.87
CA ILE A 126 -15.25 -1.73 22.59
C ILE A 126 -14.66 -0.32 22.72
N ALA A 127 -13.50 -0.12 22.16
CA ALA A 127 -12.84 1.18 22.15
C ALA A 127 -12.23 1.46 20.77
N TYR A 128 -12.10 2.74 20.42
CA TYR A 128 -11.38 3.18 19.22
C TYR A 128 -10.28 4.15 19.62
N LYS A 129 -9.12 3.58 19.98
CA LYS A 129 -8.03 4.29 20.65
C LYS A 129 -6.93 4.72 19.69
N LYS A 130 -6.24 5.78 20.11
CA LYS A 130 -5.02 6.27 19.48
C LYS A 130 -3.87 5.30 19.78
N LEU A 131 -3.26 4.78 18.70
CA LEU A 131 -2.02 4.01 18.73
C LEU A 131 -0.88 4.90 18.22
N ILE A 132 0.09 5.16 19.06
CA ILE A 132 1.29 5.93 18.73
C ILE A 132 2.37 4.94 18.30
N GLU A 133 3.00 5.23 17.16
CA GLU A 133 4.11 4.43 16.63
C GLU A 133 5.35 5.31 16.55
N VAL A 134 6.44 4.86 17.17
CA VAL A 134 7.76 5.52 17.17
C VAL A 134 8.77 4.59 16.52
N GLN A 135 9.39 5.05 15.43
CA GLN A 135 10.32 4.24 14.66
C GLN A 135 11.64 4.97 14.46
N LEU A 136 12.73 4.33 14.89
CA LEU A 136 14.08 4.84 14.66
C LEU A 136 14.49 4.65 13.20
N ARG A 137 15.09 5.69 12.59
CA ARG A 137 15.67 5.66 11.24
C ARG A 137 17.00 6.40 11.21
N LEU A 138 17.91 5.91 10.38
CA LEU A 138 19.09 6.63 9.93
C LEU A 138 18.79 7.21 8.55
N THR A 139 19.09 8.48 8.34
CA THR A 139 18.87 9.22 7.09
C THR A 139 20.06 10.13 6.80
N GLU A 140 20.18 10.60 5.55
CA GLU A 140 21.19 11.56 5.11
C GLU A 140 20.51 12.78 4.48
N ILE A 141 19.60 13.40 5.23
CA ILE A 141 18.82 14.53 4.78
C ILE A 141 19.66 15.82 4.93
N ASN A 142 19.59 16.71 3.96
CA ASN A 142 20.38 17.96 3.91
C ASN A 142 21.91 17.72 3.95
N GLY A 143 22.39 16.55 3.50
CA GLY A 143 23.80 16.16 3.53
C GLY A 143 24.32 15.72 4.91
N ASN A 144 23.45 15.63 5.92
CA ASN A 144 23.80 15.20 7.25
C ASN A 144 23.29 13.78 7.54
N LYS A 145 24.22 12.85 7.78
CA LYS A 145 23.92 11.49 8.22
C LYS A 145 23.56 11.50 9.70
N GLN A 146 22.31 11.22 10.04
CA GLN A 146 21.83 11.30 11.42
C GLN A 146 20.72 10.28 11.73
N PHE A 147 20.69 9.83 12.97
CA PHE A 147 19.55 9.09 13.51
C PHE A 147 18.40 10.04 13.86
N GLY A 148 17.20 9.53 13.83
CA GLY A 148 16.02 10.24 14.30
C GLY A 148 14.82 9.33 14.48
N PHE A 149 13.85 9.79 15.23
CA PHE A 149 12.59 9.09 15.43
C PHE A 149 11.52 9.60 14.49
N LEU A 150 10.85 8.68 13.80
CA LEU A 150 9.61 8.94 13.09
C LEU A 150 8.43 8.67 14.02
N ILE A 151 7.53 9.63 14.16
CA ILE A 151 6.31 9.48 14.96
C ILE A 151 5.10 9.41 14.03
N ASN A 152 4.30 8.36 14.20
CA ASN A 152 3.02 8.17 13.52
C ASN A 152 1.90 7.96 14.51
N ILE A 153 0.70 8.32 14.09
CA ILE A 153 -0.54 8.12 14.84
C ILE A 153 -1.47 7.27 13.99
N LYS A 154 -1.92 6.17 14.56
CA LYS A 154 -2.94 5.29 14.01
C LYS A 154 -4.14 5.26 14.95
N ARG A 155 -5.24 4.71 14.50
CA ARG A 155 -6.41 4.44 15.33
C ARG A 155 -6.74 2.97 15.19
N ASN A 156 -6.89 2.29 16.32
CA ASN A 156 -7.22 0.88 16.36
C ASN A 156 -8.47 0.62 17.17
N TRP A 157 -9.31 -0.23 16.63
CA TRP A 157 -10.39 -0.85 17.39
C TRP A 157 -9.82 -1.83 18.40
N ILE A 158 -10.34 -1.80 19.60
CA ILE A 158 -10.03 -2.73 20.67
C ILE A 158 -11.33 -3.42 21.05
N PHE A 159 -11.32 -4.75 20.97
CA PHE A 159 -12.35 -5.63 21.50
C PHE A 159 -11.69 -6.48 22.56
N ASP A 160 -12.26 -6.50 23.77
CA ASP A 160 -11.69 -7.27 24.88
C ASP A 160 -12.25 -8.71 24.96
N LYS A 161 -13.22 -9.07 24.08
CA LYS A 161 -13.90 -10.36 24.14
C LYS A 161 -13.50 -11.31 23.04
N THR A 162 -13.25 -12.55 23.43
CA THR A 162 -13.10 -13.70 22.54
C THR A 162 -14.43 -14.11 21.93
N CYS A 163 -14.39 -14.91 20.87
CA CYS A 163 -15.59 -15.51 20.29
C CYS A 163 -16.32 -16.44 21.29
N ALA A 164 -15.60 -17.09 22.22
CA ALA A 164 -16.22 -17.90 23.27
C ALA A 164 -17.11 -17.07 24.21
N GLU A 165 -16.59 -15.89 24.64
CA GLU A 165 -17.35 -14.98 25.52
C GLU A 165 -18.57 -14.38 24.80
N LEU A 166 -18.42 -14.08 23.51
CA LEU A 166 -19.52 -13.56 22.69
C LEU A 166 -20.58 -14.61 22.42
N ASN A 167 -20.17 -15.86 22.19
CA ASN A 167 -21.10 -16.99 22.05
C ASN A 167 -21.91 -17.24 23.34
N ALA A 168 -21.26 -17.12 24.50
CA ALA A 168 -21.93 -17.20 25.80
C ALA A 168 -22.95 -16.07 26.03
N GLU A 169 -22.78 -14.92 25.36
CA GLU A 169 -23.74 -13.80 25.36
C GLU A 169 -24.83 -13.95 24.27
N ASN A 170 -24.89 -15.07 23.57
CA ASN A 170 -25.80 -15.36 22.44
C ASN A 170 -25.56 -14.43 21.21
N TYR A 171 -24.36 -13.91 21.03
CA TYR A 171 -24.00 -13.20 19.81
C TYR A 171 -23.86 -14.18 18.64
N ASN A 172 -24.56 -13.94 17.54
CA ASN A 172 -24.47 -14.82 16.38
C ASN A 172 -23.11 -14.63 15.67
N LEU A 173 -22.29 -15.66 15.76
CA LEU A 173 -20.96 -15.70 15.16
C LEU A 173 -20.94 -16.32 13.75
N ILE A 174 -22.04 -16.91 13.28
CA ILE A 174 -22.10 -17.49 11.93
C ILE A 174 -22.02 -16.36 10.89
N GLY A 175 -21.13 -16.51 9.91
CA GLY A 175 -20.86 -15.49 8.89
C GLY A 175 -19.92 -14.36 9.36
N VAL A 176 -19.33 -14.46 10.56
CA VAL A 176 -18.43 -13.47 11.10
C VAL A 176 -16.98 -13.79 10.72
N GLU A 177 -16.29 -12.82 10.13
CA GLU A 177 -14.85 -12.92 9.89
C GLU A 177 -14.07 -12.84 11.20
N VAL A 178 -13.11 -13.75 11.40
CA VAL A 178 -12.37 -13.89 12.65
C VAL A 178 -10.87 -13.84 12.50
N LEU A 179 -10.23 -13.44 13.59
CA LEU A 179 -8.78 -13.42 13.78
C LEU A 179 -8.42 -14.51 14.79
N TYR A 180 -7.35 -15.23 14.55
CA TYR A 180 -6.71 -16.10 15.52
C TYR A 180 -5.65 -15.29 16.28
N ALA A 181 -5.66 -15.39 17.59
CA ALA A 181 -4.69 -14.71 18.44
C ALA A 181 -3.86 -15.73 19.21
N GLU A 182 -2.60 -15.85 18.87
CA GLU A 182 -1.65 -16.69 19.58
C GLU A 182 -1.05 -15.93 20.76
N THR A 183 -1.26 -16.47 21.97
CA THR A 183 -0.57 -16.01 23.16
C THR A 183 0.72 -16.81 23.34
N LEU A 184 1.86 -16.20 23.04
CA LEU A 184 3.15 -16.79 23.29
C LEU A 184 3.40 -16.91 24.80
N PRO A 185 3.69 -18.11 25.33
CA PRO A 185 3.98 -18.28 26.76
C PRO A 185 5.15 -17.37 27.20
N GLY A 186 4.94 -16.60 28.27
CA GLY A 186 5.96 -15.69 28.84
C GLY A 186 5.98 -14.26 28.29
N LEU A 187 5.25 -13.96 27.21
CA LEU A 187 5.15 -12.60 26.63
C LEU A 187 3.79 -11.94 26.83
N SER A 188 2.79 -12.68 27.29
CA SER A 188 1.39 -12.21 27.47
C SER A 188 1.24 -11.00 28.38
N ASN A 189 2.21 -10.73 29.26
CA ASN A 189 2.18 -9.60 30.20
C ASN A 189 2.86 -8.33 29.63
N ILE A 190 3.49 -8.41 28.46
CA ILE A 190 4.32 -7.34 27.90
C ILE A 190 3.76 -6.82 26.58
N LEU A 191 3.23 -7.70 25.73
CA LEU A 191 2.77 -7.37 24.39
C LEU A 191 1.37 -7.91 24.14
N ALA A 192 0.57 -7.17 23.37
CA ALA A 192 -0.70 -7.69 22.86
C ALA A 192 -0.46 -8.91 21.94
N PRO A 193 -1.37 -9.90 21.95
CA PRO A 193 -1.24 -11.08 21.09
C PRO A 193 -1.17 -10.72 19.61
N ASN A 194 -0.43 -11.52 18.84
CA ASN A 194 -0.36 -11.37 17.39
C ASN A 194 -1.65 -11.91 16.77
N GLU A 195 -2.46 -11.01 16.17
CA GLU A 195 -3.74 -11.34 15.57
C GLU A 195 -3.55 -11.67 14.08
N GLU A 196 -3.92 -12.88 13.65
CA GLU A 196 -3.90 -13.30 12.25
C GLU A 196 -5.32 -13.58 11.73
N PHE A 197 -5.65 -13.06 10.54
CA PHE A 197 -6.93 -13.35 9.89
C PHE A 197 -6.95 -14.80 9.41
N VAL A 198 -7.98 -15.56 9.82
CA VAL A 198 -8.12 -16.98 9.48
C VAL A 198 -9.29 -17.26 8.54
N GLY A 199 -10.42 -16.59 8.65
CA GLY A 199 -11.55 -16.83 7.77
C GLY A 199 -12.89 -16.39 8.37
N GLU A 200 -13.97 -17.05 7.94
CA GLU A 200 -15.35 -16.80 8.36
C GLU A 200 -15.92 -18.03 9.06
N ILE A 201 -16.60 -17.85 10.20
CA ILE A 201 -17.21 -18.95 10.95
C ILE A 201 -18.43 -19.49 10.18
N THR A 202 -18.42 -20.79 9.87
CA THR A 202 -19.52 -21.49 9.18
C THR A 202 -20.41 -22.30 10.13
N GLU A 203 -19.82 -22.86 11.19
CA GLU A 203 -20.53 -23.70 12.15
C GLU A 203 -19.89 -23.58 13.53
N ILE A 204 -20.70 -23.74 14.58
CA ILE A 204 -20.23 -23.81 15.98
C ILE A 204 -20.70 -25.11 16.61
N THR A 205 -19.76 -25.85 17.19
CA THR A 205 -20.06 -27.11 17.91
C THR A 205 -19.36 -27.09 19.28
N GLY A 206 -20.14 -26.85 20.34
CA GLY A 206 -19.61 -26.74 21.70
C GLY A 206 -18.66 -25.55 21.86
N THR A 207 -17.38 -25.81 22.17
CA THR A 207 -16.33 -24.80 22.34
C THR A 207 -15.54 -24.50 21.07
N LYS A 208 -15.87 -25.19 19.97
CA LYS A 208 -15.15 -25.09 18.70
C LYS A 208 -15.97 -24.41 17.61
N ALA A 209 -15.30 -23.75 16.72
CA ALA A 209 -15.87 -23.20 15.49
C ALA A 209 -15.20 -23.83 14.26
N LYS A 210 -16.01 -24.18 13.26
CA LYS A 210 -15.51 -24.41 11.90
C LYS A 210 -15.40 -23.06 11.21
N VAL A 211 -14.25 -22.82 10.65
CA VAL A 211 -13.92 -21.58 9.94
C VAL A 211 -13.64 -21.92 8.48
N SER A 212 -14.36 -21.27 7.58
CA SER A 212 -14.06 -21.33 6.16
C SER A 212 -12.81 -20.51 5.89
N THR A 213 -11.72 -21.20 5.62
CA THR A 213 -10.42 -20.61 5.31
C THR A 213 -10.16 -20.71 3.80
N ASN A 214 -9.10 -20.06 3.31
CA ASN A 214 -8.68 -20.20 1.92
C ASN A 214 -8.28 -21.64 1.51
N LYS A 215 -8.24 -22.59 2.47
CA LYS A 215 -7.86 -24.00 2.26
C LYS A 215 -9.02 -25.00 2.40
N GLY A 216 -10.16 -24.51 2.78
CA GLY A 216 -11.32 -25.32 3.18
C GLY A 216 -11.74 -25.03 4.61
N GLU A 217 -12.51 -25.90 5.20
CA GLU A 217 -12.97 -25.76 6.57
C GLU A 217 -11.92 -26.28 7.56
N GLU A 218 -11.61 -25.47 8.57
CA GLU A 218 -10.70 -25.80 9.66
C GLU A 218 -11.39 -25.54 11.01
N GLU A 219 -11.02 -26.32 12.05
CA GLU A 219 -11.57 -26.17 13.40
C GLU A 219 -10.64 -25.35 14.29
N TYR A 220 -11.22 -24.41 15.05
CA TYR A 220 -10.55 -23.57 16.04
C TYR A 220 -11.30 -23.56 17.36
N GLU A 221 -10.57 -23.41 18.47
CA GLU A 221 -11.19 -23.13 19.78
C GLU A 221 -11.74 -21.70 19.81
N LEU A 222 -13.00 -21.51 20.17
CA LEU A 222 -13.64 -20.19 20.23
C LEU A 222 -12.91 -19.19 21.14
N LYS A 223 -12.21 -19.68 22.19
CA LYS A 223 -11.43 -18.84 23.11
C LYS A 223 -10.19 -18.21 22.47
N GLU A 224 -9.72 -18.74 21.34
CA GLU A 224 -8.55 -18.27 20.60
C GLU A 224 -8.93 -17.38 19.41
N LEU A 225 -10.22 -17.28 19.13
CA LEU A 225 -10.77 -16.47 18.05
C LEU A 225 -11.28 -15.12 18.54
N PHE A 226 -11.03 -14.08 17.74
CA PHE A 226 -11.55 -12.73 17.93
C PHE A 226 -12.24 -12.25 16.65
N ILE A 227 -13.24 -11.40 16.78
CA ILE A 227 -13.91 -10.80 15.62
C ILE A 227 -12.92 -9.91 14.86
N ARG A 228 -12.82 -10.09 13.55
CA ARG A 228 -12.05 -9.19 12.69
C ARG A 228 -12.66 -7.79 12.71
N LYS A 229 -11.82 -6.77 12.87
CA LYS A 229 -12.20 -5.36 13.09
C LYS A 229 -12.64 -4.67 11.78
N THR A 230 -13.54 -5.30 11.01
CA THR A 230 -14.15 -4.75 9.79
C THR A 230 -15.32 -3.82 10.11
N LYS A 231 -15.65 -2.91 9.21
CA LYS A 231 -16.84 -2.04 9.38
C LYS A 231 -18.13 -2.86 9.53
N PHE A 232 -18.23 -3.97 8.81
CA PHE A 232 -19.37 -4.89 8.85
C PHE A 232 -19.51 -5.55 10.23
N ASN A 233 -18.45 -6.22 10.71
CA ASN A 233 -18.46 -6.88 12.00
C ASN A 233 -18.68 -5.91 13.17
N ILE A 234 -18.07 -4.72 13.09
CA ILE A 234 -18.28 -3.66 14.09
C ILE A 234 -19.72 -3.19 14.08
N GLY A 235 -20.31 -2.99 12.91
CA GLY A 235 -21.71 -2.61 12.77
C GLY A 235 -22.65 -3.65 13.37
N ASN A 236 -22.45 -4.93 13.08
CA ASN A 236 -23.24 -6.04 13.63
C ASN A 236 -23.07 -6.13 15.16
N TYR A 237 -21.86 -5.98 15.67
CA TYR A 237 -21.58 -5.96 17.11
C TYR A 237 -22.34 -4.83 17.82
N LEU A 238 -22.22 -3.61 17.29
CA LEU A 238 -22.94 -2.45 17.84
C LEU A 238 -24.46 -2.64 17.76
N THR A 239 -24.97 -3.18 16.65
CA THR A 239 -26.42 -3.45 16.46
C THR A 239 -26.95 -4.44 17.46
N PHE A 240 -26.21 -5.52 17.73
CA PHE A 240 -26.62 -6.56 18.68
C PHE A 240 -26.75 -6.02 20.10
N PHE A 241 -25.80 -5.21 20.57
CA PHE A 241 -25.83 -4.66 21.93
C PHE A 241 -26.65 -3.37 22.07
N THR A 242 -27.15 -2.80 20.96
CA THR A 242 -27.97 -1.58 21.01
C THR A 242 -29.21 -1.68 20.12
N SER A 243 -29.14 -1.15 18.91
CA SER A 243 -30.11 -1.24 17.82
C SER A 243 -29.46 -0.83 16.51
N GLN A 244 -30.06 -1.16 15.37
CA GLN A 244 -29.57 -0.73 14.06
C GLN A 244 -29.44 0.78 13.97
N GLN A 245 -30.47 1.52 14.43
CA GLN A 245 -30.47 2.99 14.41
C GLN A 245 -29.31 3.57 15.23
N LYS A 246 -29.05 3.02 16.42
CA LYS A 246 -27.97 3.51 17.30
C LYS A 246 -26.59 3.13 16.75
N SER A 247 -26.44 1.93 16.18
CA SER A 247 -25.25 1.50 15.48
C SER A 247 -24.89 2.46 14.32
N ASP A 248 -25.88 2.78 13.47
CA ASP A 248 -25.70 3.70 12.34
C ASP A 248 -25.33 5.12 12.80
N GLU A 249 -25.93 5.59 13.90
CA GLU A 249 -25.58 6.88 14.52
C GLU A 249 -24.12 6.89 14.98
N ILE A 250 -23.69 5.87 15.73
CA ILE A 250 -22.31 5.73 16.24
C ILE A 250 -21.32 5.68 15.08
N LEU A 251 -21.58 4.84 14.07
CA LEU A 251 -20.71 4.73 12.90
C LEU A 251 -20.61 6.04 12.12
N ARG A 252 -21.71 6.80 12.00
CA ARG A 252 -21.72 8.12 11.36
C ARG A 252 -20.89 9.14 12.16
N ILE A 253 -20.99 9.13 13.48
CA ILE A 253 -20.18 10.03 14.33
C ILE A 253 -18.69 9.69 14.20
N ILE A 254 -18.35 8.39 14.16
CA ILE A 254 -16.96 7.95 13.95
C ILE A 254 -16.45 8.42 12.58
N GLU A 255 -17.26 8.27 11.52
CA GLU A 255 -16.88 8.72 10.18
C GLU A 255 -16.63 10.24 10.15
N ASN A 256 -17.49 11.03 10.77
CA ASN A 256 -17.30 12.49 10.87
C ASN A 256 -16.04 12.86 11.68
N LYS A 257 -15.79 12.16 12.79
CA LYS A 257 -14.57 12.39 13.59
C LYS A 257 -13.28 11.96 12.87
N ARG A 258 -13.36 10.99 11.97
CA ARG A 258 -12.18 10.60 11.15
C ARG A 258 -11.66 11.75 10.31
N GLU A 259 -12.52 12.63 9.79
CA GLU A 259 -12.08 13.83 9.06
C GLU A 259 -11.19 14.72 9.93
N ASP A 260 -11.58 14.91 11.19
CA ASP A 260 -10.80 15.69 12.15
C ASP A 260 -9.47 15.02 12.52
N ILE A 261 -9.50 13.72 12.72
CA ILE A 261 -8.32 12.92 13.14
C ILE A 261 -7.23 12.87 12.06
N TYR A 262 -7.65 12.76 10.80
CA TYR A 262 -6.72 12.66 9.67
C TYR A 262 -6.50 13.98 8.94
N ASN A 263 -7.05 15.09 9.46
CA ASN A 263 -6.72 16.42 8.96
C ASN A 263 -5.21 16.69 9.12
N PRO A 264 -4.47 17.01 8.05
CA PRO A 264 -3.01 17.08 8.10
C PRO A 264 -2.47 18.11 9.07
N LYS A 265 -3.11 19.27 9.20
CA LYS A 265 -2.74 20.33 10.15
C LYS A 265 -2.91 19.89 11.61
N LYS A 266 -4.04 19.23 11.93
CA LYS A 266 -4.28 18.67 13.28
C LYS A 266 -3.31 17.53 13.57
N LEU A 267 -3.06 16.65 12.58
CA LEU A 267 -2.13 15.54 12.69
C LEU A 267 -0.70 16.04 12.96
N TYR A 268 -0.25 17.07 12.24
CA TYR A 268 1.04 17.70 12.45
C TYR A 268 1.19 18.25 13.88
N ALA A 269 0.18 19.00 14.35
CA ALA A 269 0.17 19.54 15.70
C ALA A 269 0.21 18.43 16.77
N GLU A 270 -0.56 17.36 16.57
CA GLU A 270 -0.61 16.21 17.47
C GLU A 270 0.72 15.46 17.52
N ILE A 271 1.35 15.18 16.37
CA ILE A 271 2.68 14.56 16.27
C ILE A 271 3.73 15.41 17.01
N THR A 272 3.71 16.72 16.80
CA THR A 272 4.64 17.65 17.46
C THR A 272 4.44 17.69 18.99
N ASN A 273 3.19 17.65 19.46
CA ASN A 273 2.89 17.58 20.89
C ASN A 273 3.34 16.24 21.51
N ILE A 274 3.17 15.13 20.80
CA ILE A 274 3.66 13.83 21.26
C ILE A 274 5.20 13.84 21.35
N ALA A 275 5.88 14.40 20.35
CA ALA A 275 7.34 14.52 20.37
C ALA A 275 7.82 15.34 21.57
N LYS A 276 7.20 16.48 21.85
CA LYS A 276 7.49 17.28 23.05
C LYS A 276 7.29 16.47 24.32
N ALA A 277 6.19 15.73 24.44
CA ALA A 277 5.91 14.91 25.63
C ALA A 277 6.95 13.77 25.81
N LEU A 278 7.38 13.13 24.70
CA LEU A 278 8.32 12.02 24.75
C LEU A 278 9.77 12.46 24.97
N PHE A 279 10.17 13.59 24.42
CA PHE A 279 11.58 13.96 24.29
C PHE A 279 11.99 15.18 25.15
N THR A 280 11.04 15.86 25.79
CA THR A 280 11.35 16.98 26.69
C THR A 280 10.72 16.81 28.07
N ASP A 281 11.36 17.40 29.08
CA ASP A 281 10.80 17.62 30.39
C ASP A 281 10.76 19.13 30.67
N LYS A 282 9.54 19.66 30.89
CA LYS A 282 9.31 21.11 31.07
C LYS A 282 10.01 21.99 30.02
N GLY A 283 10.11 21.46 28.77
CA GLY A 283 10.73 22.17 27.63
C GLY A 283 12.23 21.92 27.46
N THR A 284 12.90 21.26 28.42
CA THR A 284 14.32 20.87 28.30
C THR A 284 14.44 19.49 27.67
N PRO A 285 15.34 19.27 26.68
CA PRO A 285 15.59 17.96 26.11
C PRO A 285 16.01 16.94 27.19
N ILE A 286 15.43 15.73 27.10
CA ILE A 286 15.77 14.63 27.99
C ILE A 286 17.09 14.02 27.54
N LEU A 287 18.00 13.81 28.47
CA LEU A 287 19.22 13.02 28.25
C LEU A 287 18.90 11.53 28.42
N PHE A 288 18.97 10.78 27.32
CA PHE A 288 18.91 9.34 27.33
C PHE A 288 20.34 8.81 27.51
N GLN A 289 20.61 8.11 28.57
CA GLN A 289 21.99 7.69 28.93
C GLN A 289 22.04 6.28 29.50
N ASN A 290 23.07 5.50 29.12
CA ASN A 290 23.43 4.27 29.77
C ASN A 290 24.64 4.50 30.71
N LYS A 291 25.06 3.43 31.41
CA LYS A 291 26.19 3.47 32.35
C LYS A 291 27.54 3.61 31.66
N ASP A 292 27.68 3.09 30.45
CA ASP A 292 28.94 3.08 29.70
C ASP A 292 29.22 4.42 29.02
N GLY A 293 28.41 5.45 29.30
CA GLY A 293 28.59 6.79 28.78
C GLY A 293 27.94 7.03 27.42
N PHE A 294 27.30 6.02 26.81
CA PHE A 294 26.52 6.26 25.61
C PHE A 294 25.29 7.08 25.93
N CYS A 295 25.18 8.26 25.33
CA CYS A 295 24.05 9.17 25.57
C CYS A 295 23.62 9.89 24.31
N PHE A 296 22.38 10.37 24.32
CA PHE A 296 21.82 11.19 23.25
C PHE A 296 20.66 12.05 23.75
N THR A 297 20.35 13.10 23.01
CA THR A 297 19.12 13.87 23.14
C THR A 297 18.32 13.81 21.85
N VAL A 298 17.05 14.18 21.89
CA VAL A 298 16.18 14.24 20.70
C VAL A 298 15.65 15.65 20.55
N ASN A 299 15.78 16.20 19.34
CA ASN A 299 15.14 17.47 19.02
C ASN A 299 13.62 17.24 18.87
N ALA A 300 12.80 17.83 19.71
CA ALA A 300 11.35 17.70 19.66
C ALA A 300 10.69 18.56 18.57
N THR A 301 11.48 19.21 17.70
CA THR A 301 11.00 19.92 16.52
C THR A 301 11.13 19.07 15.28
N PRO A 302 10.09 18.96 14.43
CA PRO A 302 10.17 18.23 13.18
C PRO A 302 11.30 18.72 12.27
N LEU A 303 12.00 17.79 11.63
CA LEU A 303 13.11 18.14 10.72
C LEU A 303 12.62 18.95 9.53
N THR A 304 13.23 20.10 9.31
CA THR A 304 13.01 20.92 8.12
C THR A 304 13.89 20.46 6.97
N VAL A 305 13.26 20.17 5.83
CA VAL A 305 13.96 19.83 4.59
C VAL A 305 14.29 21.14 3.85
N LEU A 306 15.56 21.37 3.59
CA LEU A 306 16.05 22.59 2.93
C LEU A 306 15.94 22.49 1.41
N ASN A 307 16.29 21.34 0.83
CA ASN A 307 16.34 21.11 -0.59
C ASN A 307 15.21 20.15 -1.03
N THR A 308 14.20 20.70 -1.65
CA THR A 308 13.14 19.94 -2.31
C THR A 308 13.23 20.15 -3.81
N ILE A 309 13.12 19.06 -4.57
CA ILE A 309 13.08 19.12 -6.03
C ILE A 309 11.64 18.91 -6.46
N GLU A 310 11.12 19.79 -7.29
CA GLU A 310 9.79 19.59 -7.88
C GLU A 310 9.94 18.83 -9.19
N LEU A 311 9.26 17.67 -9.28
CA LEU A 311 9.21 16.87 -10.50
C LEU A 311 8.29 17.56 -11.53
N LYS A 312 8.58 17.35 -12.80
CA LYS A 312 7.84 18.01 -13.88
C LYS A 312 6.62 17.19 -14.28
N THR A 313 5.47 17.85 -14.44
CA THR A 313 4.31 17.23 -15.09
C THR A 313 4.69 16.85 -16.52
N PRO A 314 4.42 15.59 -16.94
CA PRO A 314 4.79 15.16 -18.29
C PRO A 314 3.93 15.82 -19.35
N THR A 315 4.47 15.92 -20.55
CA THR A 315 3.68 16.22 -21.75
C THR A 315 2.92 14.96 -22.16
N PHE A 316 1.68 15.11 -22.61
CA PHE A 316 0.84 14.01 -23.10
C PHE A 316 0.80 14.06 -24.63
N ILE A 317 0.97 12.91 -25.27
CA ILE A 317 1.04 12.74 -26.73
C ILE A 317 -0.17 11.98 -27.20
N PHE A 318 -0.81 12.48 -28.27
CA PHE A 318 -2.08 12.00 -28.81
C PHE A 318 -1.99 11.53 -30.27
N ASP A 319 -0.78 11.33 -30.80
CA ASP A 319 -0.56 10.74 -32.11
C ASP A 319 0.82 10.08 -32.19
N PRO A 320 1.00 9.03 -33.01
CA PRO A 320 2.29 8.35 -33.16
C PRO A 320 3.44 9.23 -33.66
N ALA A 321 3.15 10.31 -34.37
CA ALA A 321 4.13 11.26 -34.85
C ALA A 321 4.55 12.29 -33.78
N ALA A 322 3.94 12.26 -32.60
CA ALA A 322 4.16 13.19 -31.49
C ALA A 322 3.97 14.67 -31.85
N THR A 323 3.08 14.95 -32.81
CA THR A 323 2.75 16.32 -33.25
C THR A 323 1.60 16.93 -32.43
N LYS A 324 0.70 16.08 -31.90
CA LYS A 324 -0.46 16.46 -31.09
C LYS A 324 -0.15 16.30 -29.60
N THR A 325 0.25 17.39 -28.96
CA THR A 325 0.71 17.35 -27.57
C THR A 325 0.00 18.34 -26.67
N ILE A 326 -0.15 17.99 -25.39
CA ILE A 326 -0.64 18.86 -24.33
C ILE A 326 0.20 18.63 -23.05
N ASN A 327 0.47 19.71 -22.32
CA ASN A 327 1.25 19.68 -21.06
C ASN A 327 0.42 20.06 -19.83
N THR A 328 -0.91 20.16 -19.97
CA THR A 328 -1.79 20.58 -18.88
C THR A 328 -2.66 19.43 -18.37
N TYR A 329 -3.74 19.14 -19.06
CA TYR A 329 -4.73 18.19 -18.62
C TYR A 329 -5.12 17.23 -19.76
N PRO A 330 -4.92 15.91 -19.60
CA PRO A 330 -5.06 14.96 -20.72
C PRO A 330 -6.48 14.89 -21.32
N ASP A 331 -7.52 15.26 -20.55
CA ASP A 331 -8.89 15.34 -21.07
C ASP A 331 -9.03 16.36 -22.19
N ASN A 332 -8.33 17.49 -22.10
CA ASN A 332 -8.32 18.50 -23.16
C ASN A 332 -7.68 17.95 -24.46
N GLY A 333 -6.63 17.13 -24.33
CA GLY A 333 -6.01 16.48 -25.47
C GLY A 333 -6.94 15.50 -26.17
N LEU A 334 -7.63 14.65 -25.43
CA LEU A 334 -8.64 13.74 -26.00
C LEU A 334 -9.79 14.50 -26.67
N ASN A 335 -10.26 15.59 -26.07
CA ASN A 335 -11.31 16.41 -26.67
C ASN A 335 -10.87 17.10 -27.97
N ASN A 336 -9.60 17.49 -28.09
CA ASN A 336 -9.07 18.21 -29.23
C ASN A 336 -8.57 17.29 -30.35
N PHE A 337 -7.93 16.19 -29.99
CA PHE A 337 -7.15 15.37 -30.93
C PHE A 337 -7.65 13.93 -31.05
N GLY A 338 -8.50 13.44 -30.11
CA GLY A 338 -8.84 12.03 -29.98
C GLY A 338 -7.71 11.22 -29.30
N PRO A 339 -7.86 9.89 -29.21
CA PRO A 339 -6.88 9.02 -28.61
C PRO A 339 -5.62 8.83 -29.46
N TYR A 340 -4.51 8.49 -28.80
CA TYR A 340 -3.19 8.30 -29.42
C TYR A 340 -3.19 7.32 -30.59
N ASP A 341 -3.89 6.21 -30.44
CA ASP A 341 -3.97 5.12 -31.42
C ASP A 341 -5.19 5.18 -32.33
N SER A 342 -5.90 6.31 -32.39
CA SER A 342 -7.17 6.41 -33.13
C SER A 342 -7.07 5.92 -34.57
N SER A 343 -5.94 6.13 -35.25
CA SER A 343 -5.77 5.72 -36.65
C SER A 343 -5.51 4.22 -36.85
N ILE A 344 -5.05 3.51 -35.81
CA ILE A 344 -4.64 2.11 -35.86
C ILE A 344 -5.47 1.19 -34.95
N PHE A 345 -6.40 1.73 -34.20
CA PHE A 345 -7.25 0.99 -33.28
C PHE A 345 -8.29 0.15 -34.04
N ASP A 346 -8.24 -1.18 -33.87
CA ASP A 346 -9.03 -2.12 -34.68
C ASP A 346 -10.52 -2.16 -34.32
N ILE A 347 -10.86 -1.98 -33.03
CA ILE A 347 -12.25 -2.14 -32.54
C ILE A 347 -13.03 -0.82 -32.69
N LYS A 348 -13.27 -0.40 -33.92
CA LYS A 348 -14.01 0.85 -34.20
C LYS A 348 -15.52 0.75 -33.95
N SER A 349 -16.08 -0.43 -33.94
CA SER A 349 -17.53 -0.67 -33.75
C SER A 349 -17.72 -1.73 -32.64
N PRO A 350 -17.48 -1.37 -31.37
CA PRO A 350 -17.58 -2.32 -30.28
C PRO A 350 -19.02 -2.78 -30.03
N ASN A 351 -19.21 -4.09 -29.89
CA ASN A 351 -20.41 -4.67 -29.32
C ASN A 351 -20.21 -4.89 -27.81
N ILE A 352 -21.08 -4.31 -26.98
CA ILE A 352 -20.93 -4.28 -25.53
C ILE A 352 -22.15 -4.95 -24.88
N LEU A 353 -21.89 -6.03 -24.13
CA LEU A 353 -22.89 -6.67 -23.28
C LEU A 353 -23.20 -5.76 -22.08
N CYS A 354 -24.48 -5.47 -21.87
CA CYS A 354 -24.93 -4.61 -20.77
C CYS A 354 -25.90 -5.40 -19.88
N ILE A 355 -25.58 -5.57 -18.60
CA ILE A 355 -26.45 -6.31 -17.65
C ILE A 355 -26.88 -5.37 -16.53
N CYS A 356 -28.18 -5.32 -16.24
CA CYS A 356 -28.72 -4.53 -15.13
C CYS A 356 -29.90 -5.22 -14.45
N ASN A 357 -30.17 -4.83 -13.21
CA ASN A 357 -31.39 -5.25 -12.53
C ASN A 357 -32.61 -4.60 -13.23
N LYS A 358 -33.69 -5.37 -13.36
CA LYS A 358 -34.96 -4.93 -13.98
C LYS A 358 -35.48 -3.62 -13.38
N THR A 359 -35.32 -3.43 -12.08
CA THR A 359 -35.81 -2.22 -11.38
C THR A 359 -35.14 -0.93 -11.81
N VAL A 360 -33.94 -0.99 -12.37
CA VAL A 360 -33.16 0.19 -12.83
C VAL A 360 -33.04 0.27 -14.34
N ARG A 361 -33.71 -0.59 -15.10
CA ARG A 361 -33.61 -0.71 -16.55
C ARG A 361 -33.75 0.65 -17.29
N GLY A 362 -34.75 1.45 -16.93
CA GLY A 362 -34.98 2.74 -17.57
C GLY A 362 -33.82 3.70 -17.39
N ASN A 363 -33.37 3.87 -16.15
CA ASN A 363 -32.23 4.71 -15.82
C ASN A 363 -30.92 4.19 -16.43
N PHE A 364 -30.76 2.85 -16.50
CA PHE A 364 -29.59 2.23 -17.11
C PHE A 364 -29.55 2.48 -18.63
N THR A 365 -30.68 2.37 -19.31
CA THR A 365 -30.77 2.70 -20.74
C THR A 365 -30.44 4.17 -21.01
N GLN A 366 -30.95 5.09 -20.19
CA GLN A 366 -30.60 6.51 -20.29
C GLN A 366 -29.11 6.77 -19.99
N PHE A 367 -28.56 6.07 -19.00
CA PHE A 367 -27.12 6.11 -18.68
C PHE A 367 -26.26 5.66 -19.88
N LEU A 368 -26.64 4.57 -20.56
CA LEU A 368 -25.95 4.08 -21.75
C LEU A 368 -26.04 5.06 -22.93
N SER A 369 -27.21 5.67 -23.15
CA SER A 369 -27.36 6.73 -24.18
C SER A 369 -26.46 7.93 -23.87
N ASN A 370 -26.50 8.42 -22.64
CA ASN A 370 -25.65 9.54 -22.22
C ASN A 370 -24.13 9.17 -22.28
N LEU A 371 -23.78 7.91 -22.01
CA LEU A 371 -22.41 7.43 -22.14
C LEU A 371 -21.96 7.40 -23.61
N LYS A 372 -22.82 6.94 -24.52
CA LYS A 372 -22.53 6.86 -25.96
C LYS A 372 -22.43 8.24 -26.58
N ASP A 373 -23.48 9.07 -26.41
CA ASP A 373 -23.69 10.30 -27.17
C ASP A 373 -23.16 11.54 -26.44
N GLY A 374 -22.92 11.44 -25.12
CA GLY A 374 -22.50 12.54 -24.28
C GLY A 374 -23.64 13.35 -23.69
N LEU A 375 -23.27 14.42 -23.00
CA LEU A 375 -24.19 15.39 -22.39
C LEU A 375 -23.99 16.76 -23.07
N PRO A 376 -24.92 17.25 -23.91
CA PRO A 376 -24.72 18.48 -24.70
C PRO A 376 -24.36 19.72 -23.88
N GLN A 377 -24.85 19.81 -22.65
CA GLN A 377 -24.59 20.93 -21.73
C GLN A 377 -23.32 20.73 -20.85
N SER A 378 -22.64 19.59 -20.98
CA SER A 378 -21.47 19.27 -20.19
C SER A 378 -20.23 20.01 -20.70
N LYS A 379 -19.42 20.50 -19.77
CA LYS A 379 -18.09 21.02 -20.08
C LYS A 379 -17.08 19.91 -20.39
N TYR A 380 -17.23 18.76 -19.74
CA TYR A 380 -16.20 17.70 -19.75
C TYR A 380 -16.59 16.48 -20.60
N PHE A 381 -17.87 16.26 -20.84
CA PHE A 381 -18.35 15.07 -21.56
C PHE A 381 -19.43 15.39 -22.62
N GLN A 382 -19.20 16.41 -23.43
CA GLN A 382 -20.10 16.82 -24.48
C GLN A 382 -20.17 15.84 -25.66
N LYS A 383 -19.03 15.25 -26.02
CA LYS A 383 -18.87 14.40 -27.21
C LYS A 383 -19.31 12.93 -27.01
N GLY A 384 -19.44 12.47 -25.76
CA GLY A 384 -19.68 11.06 -25.44
C GLY A 384 -18.56 10.11 -25.84
N LEU A 385 -18.73 8.82 -25.51
CA LEU A 385 -17.77 7.78 -25.82
C LEU A 385 -17.49 7.67 -27.33
N GLN A 386 -18.54 7.67 -28.15
CA GLN A 386 -18.42 7.41 -29.57
C GLN A 386 -17.56 8.46 -30.28
N LYS A 387 -17.89 9.74 -30.13
CA LYS A 387 -17.16 10.82 -30.82
C LYS A 387 -15.82 11.15 -30.19
N LYS A 388 -15.72 11.10 -28.85
CA LYS A 388 -14.50 11.46 -28.14
C LYS A 388 -13.36 10.49 -28.43
N TYR A 389 -13.68 9.20 -28.61
CA TYR A 389 -12.70 8.14 -28.85
C TYR A 389 -12.67 7.65 -30.30
N ASP A 390 -13.23 8.42 -31.21
CA ASP A 390 -13.22 8.11 -32.66
C ASP A 390 -13.72 6.70 -32.97
N LEU A 391 -14.85 6.31 -32.33
CA LEU A 391 -15.55 5.06 -32.60
C LEU A 391 -16.68 5.28 -33.63
N HIS A 392 -16.88 4.31 -34.55
CA HIS A 392 -17.86 4.43 -35.58
C HIS A 392 -19.27 4.11 -35.10
N ASN A 393 -19.45 2.98 -34.43
CA ASN A 393 -20.73 2.56 -33.89
C ASN A 393 -20.54 1.80 -32.58
N VAL A 394 -21.06 2.33 -31.47
CA VAL A 394 -21.10 1.63 -30.18
C VAL A 394 -22.48 0.97 -30.04
N ALA A 395 -22.50 -0.37 -30.07
CA ALA A 395 -23.71 -1.16 -29.89
C ALA A 395 -23.81 -1.70 -28.46
N PHE A 396 -24.99 -1.53 -27.85
CA PHE A 396 -25.28 -2.07 -26.51
C PHE A 396 -26.32 -3.19 -26.63
N ASP A 397 -25.97 -4.38 -26.20
CA ASP A 397 -26.88 -5.50 -25.97
C ASP A 397 -27.29 -5.57 -24.52
N VAL A 398 -28.52 -5.21 -24.19
CA VAL A 398 -28.98 -5.01 -22.82
C VAL A 398 -29.80 -6.20 -22.34
N LYS A 399 -29.31 -6.87 -21.28
CA LYS A 399 -30.00 -7.96 -20.59
C LYS A 399 -30.39 -7.58 -19.18
N GLU A 400 -31.50 -8.15 -18.72
CA GLU A 400 -32.07 -7.90 -17.40
C GLU A 400 -31.87 -9.09 -16.48
N VAL A 401 -31.55 -8.81 -15.22
CA VAL A 401 -31.64 -9.78 -14.13
C VAL A 401 -32.81 -9.42 -13.22
N GLN A 402 -33.53 -10.44 -12.75
CA GLN A 402 -34.73 -10.25 -11.90
C GLN A 402 -34.34 -9.88 -10.46
N THR A 403 -33.23 -10.45 -9.97
CA THR A 403 -32.71 -10.22 -8.61
C THR A 403 -31.21 -9.96 -8.66
N ASN A 404 -30.69 -9.33 -7.60
CA ASN A 404 -29.25 -9.07 -7.44
C ASN A 404 -28.48 -10.28 -6.89
N THR A 405 -28.84 -11.49 -7.34
CA THR A 405 -28.14 -12.72 -6.94
C THR A 405 -27.08 -13.10 -7.95
N LEU A 406 -26.00 -13.71 -7.47
CA LEU A 406 -24.91 -14.17 -8.34
C LEU A 406 -25.41 -15.07 -9.48
N SER A 407 -26.34 -15.99 -9.16
CA SER A 407 -26.89 -16.95 -10.14
C SER A 407 -27.55 -16.26 -11.35
N GLU A 408 -28.28 -15.17 -11.11
CA GLU A 408 -28.94 -14.40 -12.18
C GLU A 408 -27.92 -13.72 -13.08
N TYR A 409 -26.88 -13.09 -12.52
CA TYR A 409 -25.80 -12.49 -13.33
C TYR A 409 -25.04 -13.54 -14.13
N LEU A 410 -24.72 -14.70 -13.51
CA LEU A 410 -24.01 -15.78 -14.23
C LEU A 410 -24.87 -16.40 -15.32
N LYS A 411 -26.17 -16.48 -15.13
CA LYS A 411 -27.12 -16.93 -16.17
C LYS A 411 -27.12 -15.96 -17.36
N ALA A 412 -27.20 -14.66 -17.12
CA ALA A 412 -27.17 -13.66 -18.16
C ALA A 412 -25.87 -13.67 -18.98
N ILE A 413 -24.75 -14.05 -18.36
CA ILE A 413 -23.44 -14.18 -19.03
C ILE A 413 -23.35 -15.46 -19.85
N ARG A 414 -23.93 -16.59 -19.41
CA ARG A 414 -23.85 -17.91 -20.10
C ARG A 414 -24.51 -17.95 -21.47
N GLU A 415 -25.40 -17.02 -21.77
CA GLU A 415 -26.11 -16.95 -23.05
C GLU A 415 -25.24 -16.43 -24.22
N TYR A 416 -23.93 -16.24 -24.03
CA TYR A 416 -23.00 -15.65 -25.01
C TYR A 416 -21.93 -16.61 -25.53
N ASP A 417 -22.27 -17.82 -25.88
CA ASP A 417 -21.27 -18.77 -26.38
C ASP A 417 -20.87 -18.53 -27.86
N ASP A 418 -21.75 -17.95 -28.70
CA ASP A 418 -21.53 -17.84 -30.16
C ASP A 418 -21.12 -16.41 -30.64
N ASN A 419 -21.33 -15.37 -29.87
CA ASN A 419 -21.01 -14.00 -30.31
C ASN A 419 -20.37 -13.20 -29.16
N LYS A 420 -19.09 -13.47 -28.92
CA LYS A 420 -18.32 -12.88 -27.82
C LYS A 420 -18.33 -11.34 -27.85
N PRO A 421 -18.87 -10.65 -26.86
CA PRO A 421 -18.82 -9.20 -26.82
C PRO A 421 -17.40 -8.70 -26.58
N HIS A 422 -17.07 -7.51 -27.07
CA HIS A 422 -15.77 -6.90 -26.88
C HIS A 422 -15.57 -6.43 -25.43
N LEU A 423 -16.67 -6.13 -24.70
CA LEU A 423 -16.66 -5.68 -23.32
C LEU A 423 -18.01 -5.91 -22.66
N ALA A 424 -18.05 -6.06 -21.34
CA ALA A 424 -19.28 -6.06 -20.56
C ALA A 424 -19.39 -4.82 -19.66
N ILE A 425 -20.59 -4.18 -19.59
CA ILE A 425 -20.94 -3.16 -18.59
C ILE A 425 -22.00 -3.78 -17.68
N ILE A 426 -21.69 -3.89 -16.38
CA ILE A 426 -22.58 -4.54 -15.42
C ILE A 426 -22.94 -3.57 -14.31
N GLU A 427 -24.25 -3.33 -14.16
CA GLU A 427 -24.80 -2.62 -13.01
C GLU A 427 -24.84 -3.55 -11.81
N ILE A 428 -24.37 -3.04 -10.65
CA ILE A 428 -24.37 -3.74 -9.37
C ILE A 428 -24.86 -2.83 -8.23
N PRO A 429 -25.58 -3.38 -7.23
CA PRO A 429 -25.98 -2.61 -6.08
C PRO A 429 -24.80 -2.25 -5.17
N GLU A 430 -24.92 -1.15 -4.44
CA GLU A 430 -23.91 -0.73 -3.46
C GLU A 430 -23.69 -1.76 -2.34
N SER A 431 -24.70 -2.58 -2.04
CA SER A 431 -24.64 -3.64 -1.03
C SER A 431 -23.54 -4.67 -1.32
N PHE A 432 -23.14 -4.89 -2.58
CA PHE A 432 -22.04 -5.81 -2.89
C PHE A 432 -20.71 -5.38 -2.24
N LYS A 433 -20.54 -4.10 -1.91
CA LYS A 433 -19.34 -3.61 -1.19
C LYS A 433 -19.28 -4.02 0.27
N SER A 434 -20.41 -4.43 0.86
CA SER A 434 -20.48 -4.88 2.25
C SER A 434 -20.32 -6.40 2.43
N HIS A 435 -20.29 -7.17 1.34
CA HIS A 435 -19.98 -8.58 1.40
C HIS A 435 -18.50 -8.82 1.72
N SER A 436 -18.19 -9.94 2.37
CA SER A 436 -16.81 -10.39 2.52
C SER A 436 -16.17 -10.65 1.16
N ASP A 437 -14.86 -10.60 1.09
CA ASP A 437 -14.14 -10.78 -0.19
C ASP A 437 -14.45 -12.13 -0.85
N GLN A 438 -14.68 -13.19 -0.07
CA GLN A 438 -14.94 -14.55 -0.56
C GLN A 438 -16.37 -14.72 -1.08
N SER A 439 -17.36 -14.11 -0.43
CA SER A 439 -18.77 -14.22 -0.79
C SER A 439 -19.26 -13.12 -1.73
N ASN A 440 -18.37 -12.18 -2.11
CA ASN A 440 -18.75 -11.01 -2.90
C ASN A 440 -19.04 -11.38 -4.36
N PRO A 441 -20.29 -11.24 -4.84
CA PRO A 441 -20.64 -11.56 -6.22
C PRO A 441 -19.81 -10.79 -7.26
N TYR A 442 -19.34 -9.59 -6.92
CA TYR A 442 -18.47 -8.78 -7.78
C TYR A 442 -17.24 -9.56 -8.29
N TYR A 443 -16.54 -10.28 -7.39
CA TYR A 443 -15.34 -11.01 -7.77
C TYR A 443 -15.67 -12.23 -8.62
N GLN A 444 -16.73 -12.96 -8.30
CA GLN A 444 -17.13 -14.16 -9.04
C GLN A 444 -17.64 -13.82 -10.45
N ILE A 445 -18.43 -12.75 -10.61
CA ILE A 445 -18.86 -12.25 -11.93
C ILE A 445 -17.63 -11.83 -12.75
N LYS A 446 -16.72 -11.09 -12.12
CA LYS A 446 -15.48 -10.64 -12.78
C LYS A 446 -14.60 -11.82 -13.21
N ALA A 447 -14.46 -12.84 -12.35
CA ALA A 447 -13.72 -14.05 -12.65
C ALA A 447 -14.29 -14.79 -13.85
N LYS A 448 -15.61 -14.96 -13.89
CA LYS A 448 -16.29 -15.62 -15.02
C LYS A 448 -16.06 -14.88 -16.33
N LEU A 449 -16.20 -13.55 -16.36
CA LEU A 449 -15.96 -12.76 -17.56
C LEU A 449 -14.50 -12.79 -18.00
N LEU A 450 -13.56 -12.74 -17.05
CA LEU A 450 -12.14 -12.88 -17.36
C LEU A 450 -11.79 -14.27 -17.92
N SER A 451 -12.40 -15.34 -17.42
CA SER A 451 -12.22 -16.70 -17.98
C SER A 451 -12.73 -16.82 -19.41
N LEU A 452 -13.68 -15.97 -19.82
CA LEU A 452 -14.17 -15.82 -21.18
C LEU A 452 -13.37 -14.76 -21.97
N GLU A 453 -12.33 -14.16 -21.37
CA GLU A 453 -11.54 -13.06 -21.93
C GLU A 453 -12.41 -11.84 -22.33
N ILE A 454 -13.48 -11.58 -21.59
CA ILE A 454 -14.34 -10.42 -21.77
C ILE A 454 -13.98 -9.36 -20.70
N PRO A 455 -13.41 -8.22 -21.08
CA PRO A 455 -13.17 -7.12 -20.16
C PRO A 455 -14.49 -6.62 -19.55
N VAL A 456 -14.48 -6.22 -18.27
CA VAL A 456 -15.70 -5.77 -17.60
C VAL A 456 -15.56 -4.39 -16.97
N GLN A 457 -16.59 -3.57 -17.15
CA GLN A 457 -16.80 -2.31 -16.46
C GLN A 457 -18.02 -2.43 -15.53
N PHE A 458 -17.76 -2.40 -14.21
CA PHE A 458 -18.85 -2.32 -13.25
C PHE A 458 -19.26 -0.87 -13.02
N VAL A 459 -20.57 -0.66 -12.90
CA VAL A 459 -21.20 0.61 -12.51
C VAL A 459 -22.17 0.34 -11.37
N THR A 460 -22.21 1.21 -10.35
CA THR A 460 -23.15 1.02 -9.26
C THR A 460 -24.49 1.67 -9.56
N THR A 461 -25.56 1.19 -8.92
CA THR A 461 -26.91 1.76 -9.03
C THR A 461 -26.92 3.28 -8.83
N ARG A 462 -26.12 3.77 -7.87
CA ARG A 462 -25.98 5.20 -7.61
C ARG A 462 -25.39 5.97 -8.80
N ILE A 463 -24.38 5.41 -9.48
CA ILE A 463 -23.77 6.03 -10.67
C ILE A 463 -24.77 6.08 -11.81
N VAL A 464 -25.51 4.97 -12.02
CA VAL A 464 -26.55 4.86 -13.03
C VAL A 464 -27.64 5.91 -12.82
N ASN A 465 -28.04 6.20 -11.59
CA ASN A 465 -29.10 7.15 -11.27
C ASN A 465 -28.64 8.62 -11.32
N ASN A 466 -27.35 8.91 -11.12
CA ASN A 466 -26.86 10.30 -10.98
C ASN A 466 -26.41 10.96 -12.29
N HIS A 467 -26.10 10.20 -13.32
CA HIS A 467 -25.63 10.68 -14.64
C HIS A 467 -24.55 11.80 -14.58
N SER A 468 -23.66 11.77 -13.59
CA SER A 468 -22.62 12.79 -13.42
C SER A 468 -21.65 12.80 -14.60
N GLU A 469 -21.44 13.99 -15.20
CA GLU A 469 -20.48 14.19 -16.30
C GLU A 469 -19.08 13.65 -15.98
N TYR A 470 -18.60 13.81 -14.75
CA TYR A 470 -17.30 13.30 -14.30
C TYR A 470 -17.24 11.76 -14.27
N SER A 471 -18.35 11.13 -13.85
CA SER A 471 -18.45 9.67 -13.84
C SER A 471 -18.51 9.11 -15.24
N LEU A 472 -19.36 9.66 -16.11
CA LEU A 472 -19.48 9.25 -17.50
C LEU A 472 -18.16 9.40 -18.26
N ASN A 473 -17.49 10.55 -18.11
CA ASN A 473 -16.19 10.81 -18.74
C ASN A 473 -15.11 9.82 -18.30
N SER A 474 -15.03 9.53 -16.99
CA SER A 474 -14.08 8.55 -16.45
C SER A 474 -14.41 7.11 -16.88
N ILE A 475 -15.69 6.75 -16.97
CA ILE A 475 -16.12 5.43 -17.43
C ILE A 475 -15.82 5.25 -18.92
N ALA A 476 -16.04 6.26 -19.74
CA ALA A 476 -15.69 6.24 -21.16
C ALA A 476 -14.19 6.00 -21.39
N LEU A 477 -13.34 6.71 -20.63
CA LEU A 477 -11.89 6.47 -20.64
C LEU A 477 -11.53 5.01 -20.27
N GLN A 478 -12.15 4.49 -19.21
CA GLN A 478 -11.91 3.10 -18.77
C GLN A 478 -12.39 2.08 -19.81
N ILE A 479 -13.51 2.33 -20.48
CA ILE A 479 -14.03 1.45 -21.54
C ILE A 479 -13.06 1.41 -22.70
N TYR A 480 -12.62 2.57 -23.20
CA TYR A 480 -11.67 2.63 -24.31
C TYR A 480 -10.37 1.87 -24.01
N ALA A 481 -9.78 2.10 -22.83
CA ALA A 481 -8.59 1.39 -22.40
C ALA A 481 -8.82 -0.14 -22.25
N LYS A 482 -10.02 -0.57 -21.79
CA LYS A 482 -10.37 -1.99 -21.68
C LYS A 482 -10.67 -2.67 -23.01
N LEU A 483 -11.04 -1.92 -24.02
CA LEU A 483 -11.14 -2.39 -25.40
C LEU A 483 -9.75 -2.57 -26.06
N GLY A 484 -8.66 -2.23 -25.35
CA GLY A 484 -7.29 -2.30 -25.86
C GLY A 484 -6.77 -0.99 -26.41
N GLY A 485 -7.54 0.10 -26.34
CA GLY A 485 -7.11 1.39 -26.84
C GLY A 485 -6.13 2.11 -25.92
N THR A 486 -5.27 2.93 -26.51
CA THR A 486 -4.28 3.77 -25.86
C THR A 486 -4.69 5.24 -25.91
N PRO A 487 -5.24 5.81 -24.83
CA PRO A 487 -5.74 7.18 -24.86
C PRO A 487 -4.66 8.23 -25.11
N TRP A 488 -3.51 8.12 -24.47
CA TRP A 488 -2.31 8.97 -24.64
C TRP A 488 -1.07 8.22 -24.16
N VAL A 489 0.09 8.68 -24.59
CA VAL A 489 1.42 8.24 -24.13
C VAL A 489 2.24 9.43 -23.64
N LEU A 490 3.43 9.13 -23.10
CA LEU A 490 4.38 10.10 -22.59
C LEU A 490 5.59 10.23 -23.57
N PRO A 491 6.38 11.31 -23.47
CA PRO A 491 7.59 11.43 -24.26
C PRO A 491 8.62 10.35 -23.88
N THR A 492 9.22 9.70 -24.85
CA THR A 492 10.34 8.79 -24.62
C THR A 492 11.61 9.57 -24.29
N GLN A 493 12.34 9.11 -23.29
CA GLN A 493 13.69 9.61 -23.05
C GLN A 493 14.71 8.76 -23.81
N ARG A 494 15.21 9.27 -24.91
CA ARG A 494 16.12 8.56 -25.82
C ARG A 494 17.58 8.59 -25.34
N SER A 495 17.88 8.16 -24.13
CA SER A 495 19.28 8.04 -23.64
C SER A 495 19.89 6.67 -23.86
N VAL A 496 19.10 5.70 -24.33
CA VAL A 496 19.47 4.31 -24.64
C VAL A 496 18.67 3.84 -25.85
N ASP A 497 19.11 2.77 -26.50
CA ASP A 497 18.42 2.23 -27.67
C ASP A 497 17.05 1.66 -27.29
N ARG A 498 16.99 0.97 -26.15
CA ARG A 498 15.76 0.35 -25.63
C ARG A 498 15.62 0.57 -24.12
N GLU A 499 14.40 0.80 -23.68
CA GLU A 499 14.07 0.83 -22.24
C GLU A 499 12.76 0.10 -22.00
N LEU A 500 12.79 -0.83 -21.04
CA LEU A 500 11.59 -1.50 -20.51
C LEU A 500 11.43 -1.18 -19.02
N VAL A 501 10.22 -0.84 -18.63
CA VAL A 501 9.81 -0.70 -17.24
C VAL A 501 8.94 -1.88 -16.86
N ILE A 502 9.44 -2.70 -15.93
CA ILE A 502 8.88 -4.01 -15.61
C ILE A 502 8.31 -3.96 -14.19
N GLY A 503 6.99 -3.98 -14.06
CA GLY A 503 6.31 -4.09 -12.78
C GLY A 503 6.21 -5.54 -12.32
N ILE A 504 6.76 -5.88 -11.16
CA ILE A 504 6.65 -7.21 -10.56
C ILE A 504 5.75 -7.11 -9.32
N GLY A 505 4.62 -7.80 -9.36
CA GLY A 505 3.68 -7.95 -8.26
C GLY A 505 3.50 -9.42 -7.90
N HIS A 506 3.24 -9.70 -6.63
CA HIS A 506 2.87 -11.03 -6.19
C HIS A 506 1.78 -10.99 -5.11
N SER A 507 1.04 -12.07 -5.00
CA SER A 507 0.11 -12.34 -3.91
C SER A 507 0.41 -13.70 -3.31
N TRP A 508 0.48 -13.73 -1.98
CA TRP A 508 0.53 -15.00 -1.25
C TRP A 508 -0.88 -15.57 -1.22
N LEU A 509 -1.03 -16.76 -1.73
CA LEU A 509 -2.18 -17.60 -1.44
C LEU A 509 -1.88 -18.21 -0.06
N ARG A 510 -2.32 -17.53 1.00
CA ARG A 510 -2.07 -17.98 2.36
C ARG A 510 -2.80 -19.30 2.61
N LYS A 511 -2.03 -20.36 2.72
CA LYS A 511 -2.37 -21.52 3.51
C LYS A 511 -1.94 -21.22 4.96
N ASN A 512 -2.70 -21.64 5.97
CA ASN A 512 -2.40 -21.39 7.38
C ASN A 512 -0.97 -21.77 7.75
N GLN A 513 -0.27 -20.92 8.49
CA GLN A 513 1.08 -21.17 8.97
C GLN A 513 1.17 -22.33 9.96
N TYR A 514 0.03 -22.83 10.50
CA TYR A 514 -0.01 -23.81 11.58
C TYR A 514 -0.34 -25.25 11.15
N ALA A 515 -0.77 -25.49 9.94
CA ALA A 515 -0.89 -26.86 9.42
C ALA A 515 0.43 -27.27 8.76
N GLY A 516 1.16 -28.16 9.42
CA GLY A 516 2.52 -28.54 9.07
C GLY A 516 2.82 -28.68 7.57
N ALA A 517 3.94 -28.09 7.17
CA ALA A 517 4.75 -28.40 5.99
C ALA A 517 4.07 -28.44 4.61
N GLU A 518 3.02 -27.67 4.32
CA GLU A 518 2.63 -27.46 2.92
C GLU A 518 3.13 -26.11 2.40
N SER A 519 3.78 -26.14 1.23
CA SER A 519 4.45 -25.03 0.58
C SER A 519 3.56 -23.79 0.45
N ASN A 520 4.04 -22.63 0.93
CA ASN A 520 3.44 -21.33 0.64
C ASN A 520 3.31 -21.16 -0.87
N ARG A 521 2.10 -20.93 -1.38
CA ARG A 521 1.86 -20.71 -2.81
C ARG A 521 1.90 -19.23 -3.15
N VAL A 522 2.51 -18.91 -4.27
CA VAL A 522 2.68 -17.54 -4.76
C VAL A 522 2.15 -17.43 -6.18
N VAL A 523 1.37 -16.37 -6.43
CA VAL A 523 1.00 -15.97 -7.78
C VAL A 523 1.75 -14.69 -8.10
N GLY A 524 2.60 -14.74 -9.11
CA GLY A 524 3.33 -13.57 -9.61
C GLY A 524 2.66 -12.96 -10.82
N ILE A 525 2.86 -11.67 -11.02
CA ILE A 525 2.43 -10.94 -12.22
C ILE A 525 3.54 -10.01 -12.63
N THR A 526 3.88 -10.07 -13.90
CA THR A 526 4.77 -9.12 -14.54
C THR A 526 3.99 -8.25 -15.52
N THR A 527 4.28 -6.97 -15.53
CA THR A 527 3.73 -6.01 -16.49
C THR A 527 4.88 -5.28 -17.17
N PHE A 528 4.90 -5.29 -18.48
CA PHE A 528 5.94 -4.63 -19.28
C PHE A 528 5.36 -3.36 -19.90
N LEU A 529 6.05 -2.25 -19.68
CA LEU A 529 5.74 -0.96 -20.30
C LEU A 529 6.99 -0.44 -21.01
N SER A 530 6.80 0.23 -22.13
CA SER A 530 7.85 1.02 -22.76
C SER A 530 8.15 2.29 -21.95
N SER A 531 9.21 2.98 -22.28
CA SER A 531 9.61 4.24 -21.61
C SER A 531 8.56 5.36 -21.71
N ASP A 532 7.73 5.34 -22.75
CA ASP A 532 6.60 6.26 -22.94
C ASP A 532 5.32 5.79 -22.24
N GLY A 533 5.38 4.65 -21.56
CA GLY A 533 4.29 4.08 -20.77
C GLY A 533 3.24 3.32 -21.56
N GLN A 534 3.48 2.97 -22.82
CA GLN A 534 2.62 2.03 -23.51
C GLN A 534 2.71 0.67 -22.82
N TYR A 535 1.56 0.06 -22.58
CA TYR A 535 1.49 -1.31 -22.11
C TYR A 535 1.87 -2.24 -23.27
N LEU A 536 2.93 -3.01 -23.09
CA LEU A 536 3.43 -3.92 -24.12
C LEU A 536 2.93 -5.35 -23.89
N LEU A 537 3.09 -5.84 -22.67
CA LEU A 537 2.80 -7.23 -22.33
C LEU A 537 2.49 -7.36 -20.85
N GLY A 538 1.63 -8.31 -20.50
CA GLY A 538 1.44 -8.79 -19.14
C GLY A 538 1.51 -10.29 -19.11
N ASP A 539 2.31 -10.84 -18.20
CA ASP A 539 2.40 -12.28 -18.02
C ASP A 539 2.02 -12.67 -16.59
N LYS A 540 1.44 -13.86 -16.46
CA LYS A 540 1.02 -14.44 -15.19
C LYS A 540 1.95 -15.59 -14.86
N VAL A 541 2.78 -15.44 -13.83
CA VAL A 541 3.41 -16.58 -13.19
C VAL A 541 2.31 -17.41 -12.54
N LYS A 542 2.19 -18.67 -12.95
CA LYS A 542 1.16 -19.58 -12.44
C LYS A 542 1.23 -19.71 -10.92
N ASP A 543 0.13 -20.13 -10.31
CA ASP A 543 0.10 -20.55 -8.91
C ASP A 543 1.12 -21.65 -8.65
N VAL A 544 2.25 -21.29 -8.03
CA VAL A 544 3.38 -22.17 -7.77
C VAL A 544 3.75 -22.20 -6.30
N ALA A 545 4.34 -23.31 -5.87
CA ALA A 545 4.98 -23.37 -4.57
C ALA A 545 6.09 -22.30 -4.48
N PHE A 546 6.28 -21.72 -3.30
CA PHE A 546 7.30 -20.68 -3.10
C PHE A 546 8.70 -21.12 -3.55
N GLU A 547 9.03 -22.38 -3.36
CA GLU A 547 10.30 -22.98 -3.74
C GLU A 547 10.56 -22.90 -5.25
N ASN A 548 9.50 -22.96 -6.06
CA ASN A 548 9.58 -22.91 -7.52
C ASN A 548 9.37 -21.50 -8.09
N TYR A 549 9.11 -20.51 -7.23
CA TYR A 549 8.80 -19.13 -7.66
C TYR A 549 9.97 -18.48 -8.42
N PHE A 550 11.21 -18.75 -8.00
CA PHE A 550 12.41 -18.27 -8.68
C PHE A 550 12.45 -18.71 -10.16
N GLU A 551 12.31 -20.00 -10.42
CA GLU A 551 12.42 -20.56 -11.76
C GLU A 551 11.28 -20.09 -12.68
N GLU A 552 10.07 -20.04 -12.15
CA GLU A 552 8.90 -19.61 -12.93
C GLU A 552 8.94 -18.11 -13.24
N LEU A 553 9.40 -17.28 -12.29
CA LEU A 553 9.56 -15.85 -12.54
C LEU A 553 10.66 -15.59 -13.58
N LEU A 554 11.80 -16.26 -13.47
CA LEU A 554 12.90 -16.15 -14.43
C LEU A 554 12.45 -16.55 -15.84
N LYS A 555 11.75 -17.68 -15.95
CA LYS A 555 11.20 -18.18 -17.21
C LYS A 555 10.22 -17.21 -17.84
N SER A 556 9.28 -16.68 -17.06
CA SER A 556 8.29 -15.69 -17.50
C SER A 556 8.97 -14.42 -18.01
N LEU A 557 9.91 -13.86 -17.25
CA LEU A 557 10.65 -12.66 -17.65
C LEU A 557 11.45 -12.88 -18.93
N LYS A 558 12.15 -14.01 -19.04
CA LYS A 558 12.97 -14.36 -20.22
C LYS A 558 12.11 -14.49 -21.47
N GLN A 559 11.02 -15.25 -21.41
CA GLN A 559 10.09 -15.43 -22.52
C GLN A 559 9.48 -14.08 -22.97
N SER A 560 9.06 -13.26 -22.02
CA SER A 560 8.46 -11.96 -22.29
C SER A 560 9.46 -10.99 -22.95
N ILE A 561 10.71 -10.94 -22.48
CA ILE A 561 11.75 -10.10 -23.07
C ILE A 561 12.13 -10.59 -24.47
N GLN A 562 12.24 -11.91 -24.67
CA GLN A 562 12.51 -12.51 -26.00
C GLN A 562 11.40 -12.16 -26.99
N HIS A 563 10.14 -12.27 -26.58
CA HIS A 563 9.00 -11.89 -27.40
C HIS A 563 9.04 -10.42 -27.80
N LEU A 564 9.21 -9.53 -26.82
CA LEU A 564 9.30 -8.09 -27.05
C LEU A 564 10.52 -7.69 -27.87
N SER A 565 11.67 -8.35 -27.69
CA SER A 565 12.87 -8.07 -28.49
C SER A 565 12.65 -8.43 -29.96
N PHE A 566 11.96 -9.51 -30.25
CA PHE A 566 11.58 -9.87 -31.61
C PHE A 566 10.59 -8.89 -32.22
N GLU A 567 9.49 -8.57 -31.52
CA GLU A 567 8.46 -7.64 -32.01
C GLU A 567 9.00 -6.23 -32.25
N GLN A 568 9.91 -5.76 -31.39
CA GLN A 568 10.49 -4.41 -31.48
C GLN A 568 11.78 -4.35 -32.30
N GLY A 569 12.20 -5.48 -32.89
CA GLY A 569 13.40 -5.54 -33.74
C GLY A 569 14.68 -5.14 -33.02
N TRP A 570 14.97 -5.72 -31.83
CA TRP A 570 16.22 -5.47 -31.12
C TRP A 570 17.39 -6.14 -31.87
N SER A 571 18.55 -5.49 -31.84
CA SER A 571 19.77 -5.99 -32.47
C SER A 571 20.84 -6.32 -31.42
N ASP A 572 21.69 -7.29 -31.73
CA ASP A 572 22.84 -7.62 -30.88
C ASP A 572 23.72 -6.38 -30.68
N GLY A 573 24.08 -6.12 -29.44
CA GLY A 573 24.85 -4.95 -29.04
C GLY A 573 24.05 -3.70 -28.70
N ASP A 574 22.70 -3.72 -28.86
CA ASP A 574 21.84 -2.63 -28.38
C ASP A 574 22.05 -2.38 -26.89
N THR A 575 22.02 -1.10 -26.50
CA THR A 575 22.03 -0.70 -25.10
C THR A 575 20.59 -0.78 -24.58
N VAL A 576 20.33 -1.76 -23.70
CA VAL A 576 19.02 -2.02 -23.15
C VAL A 576 18.99 -1.65 -21.66
N ARG A 577 18.07 -0.78 -21.27
CA ARG A 577 17.84 -0.43 -19.87
C ARG A 577 16.57 -1.13 -19.36
N LEU A 578 16.73 -1.91 -18.28
CA LEU A 578 15.65 -2.63 -17.62
C LEU A 578 15.41 -2.01 -16.24
N ILE A 579 14.22 -1.42 -16.01
CA ILE A 579 13.86 -0.82 -14.74
C ILE A 579 12.79 -1.70 -14.10
N PHE A 580 13.14 -2.36 -13.00
CA PHE A 580 12.25 -3.27 -12.29
C PHE A 580 11.57 -2.54 -11.13
N HIS A 581 10.25 -2.39 -11.19
CA HIS A 581 9.41 -1.84 -10.13
C HIS A 581 8.83 -2.95 -9.26
N ILE A 582 9.20 -2.99 -7.98
CA ILE A 582 8.79 -4.04 -7.05
C ILE A 582 8.12 -3.43 -5.82
N PHE A 583 6.96 -3.97 -5.42
CA PHE A 583 6.15 -3.40 -4.34
C PHE A 583 6.33 -4.08 -3.00
N LYS A 584 6.63 -5.38 -3.03
CA LYS A 584 6.85 -6.20 -1.84
C LYS A 584 7.92 -7.24 -2.19
N PRO A 585 9.20 -6.90 -2.02
CA PRO A 585 10.26 -7.86 -2.32
C PRO A 585 10.12 -9.10 -1.42
N ILE A 586 10.18 -10.28 -2.04
CA ILE A 586 10.25 -11.55 -1.31
C ILE A 586 11.71 -11.84 -1.00
N LYS A 587 12.21 -11.30 0.10
CA LYS A 587 13.62 -11.40 0.48
C LYS A 587 14.54 -10.92 -0.66
N ASN A 588 15.43 -11.76 -1.16
CA ASN A 588 16.34 -11.47 -2.27
C ASN A 588 16.00 -12.25 -3.56
N VAL A 589 14.87 -12.96 -3.58
CA VAL A 589 14.52 -13.87 -4.72
C VAL A 589 14.47 -13.10 -6.04
N GLU A 590 13.81 -11.94 -6.06
CA GLU A 590 13.69 -11.17 -7.30
C GLU A 590 15.04 -10.63 -7.76
N PHE A 591 15.94 -10.33 -6.84
CA PHE A 591 17.29 -9.89 -7.18
C PHE A 591 18.12 -11.01 -7.82
N ASP A 592 18.00 -12.22 -7.29
CA ASP A 592 18.66 -13.42 -7.83
C ASP A 592 18.15 -13.74 -9.24
N VAL A 593 16.82 -13.66 -9.43
CA VAL A 593 16.17 -13.83 -10.74
C VAL A 593 16.73 -12.83 -11.76
N ILE A 594 16.81 -11.57 -11.40
CA ILE A 594 17.30 -10.51 -12.29
C ILE A 594 18.79 -10.70 -12.60
N SER A 595 19.59 -11.10 -11.63
CA SER A 595 21.00 -11.40 -11.84
C SER A 595 21.22 -12.53 -12.82
N GLN A 596 20.39 -13.58 -12.75
CA GLN A 596 20.45 -14.68 -13.72
C GLN A 596 19.92 -14.27 -15.09
N LEU A 597 18.83 -13.51 -15.15
CA LEU A 597 18.26 -13.00 -16.39
C LEU A 597 19.27 -12.19 -17.19
N ILE A 598 20.01 -11.29 -16.53
CA ILE A 598 21.04 -10.47 -17.18
C ILE A 598 22.12 -11.33 -17.83
N LYS A 599 22.53 -12.42 -17.19
CA LYS A 599 23.47 -13.38 -17.80
C LYS A 599 22.89 -14.08 -19.03
N ASP A 600 21.59 -14.38 -18.98
CA ASP A 600 20.89 -15.10 -20.06
C ASP A 600 20.65 -14.25 -21.32
N ILE A 601 20.72 -12.92 -21.20
CA ILE A 601 20.53 -11.94 -22.29
C ILE A 601 21.80 -11.13 -22.58
N ALA A 602 22.97 -11.73 -22.36
CA ALA A 602 24.28 -11.08 -22.48
C ALA A 602 24.64 -10.58 -23.91
N GLN A 603 23.86 -10.91 -24.94
CA GLN A 603 24.01 -10.35 -26.29
C GLN A 603 23.71 -8.84 -26.34
N TYR A 604 23.01 -8.30 -25.35
CA TYR A 604 22.71 -6.87 -25.21
C TYR A 604 23.63 -6.20 -24.20
N LYS A 605 23.88 -4.89 -24.36
CA LYS A 605 24.55 -4.05 -23.34
C LYS A 605 23.55 -3.65 -22.27
N ILE A 606 23.42 -4.43 -21.22
CA ILE A 606 22.40 -4.24 -20.21
C ILE A 606 22.80 -3.16 -19.19
N LYS A 607 21.87 -2.23 -18.92
CA LYS A 607 21.82 -1.42 -17.74
C LYS A 607 20.53 -1.73 -16.97
N PHE A 608 20.58 -1.83 -15.65
CA PHE A 608 19.36 -2.16 -14.89
C PHE A 608 19.24 -1.35 -13.59
N ALA A 609 18.01 -1.14 -13.15
CA ALA A 609 17.70 -0.63 -11.82
C ALA A 609 16.68 -1.55 -11.14
N PHE A 610 16.97 -1.88 -9.89
CA PHE A 610 16.05 -2.61 -9.03
C PHE A 610 15.41 -1.62 -8.06
N VAL A 611 14.14 -1.28 -8.28
CA VAL A 611 13.47 -0.19 -7.58
C VAL A 611 12.34 -0.70 -6.71
N THR A 612 12.47 -0.52 -5.41
CA THR A 612 11.37 -0.76 -4.47
C THR A 612 10.51 0.50 -4.35
N ILE A 613 9.20 0.34 -4.59
CA ILE A 613 8.21 1.40 -4.48
C ILE A 613 7.25 1.04 -3.35
N SER A 614 7.06 1.91 -2.36
CA SER A 614 6.21 1.63 -1.21
C SER A 614 5.41 2.84 -0.76
N ASN A 615 4.12 2.62 -0.50
CA ASN A 615 3.25 3.55 0.25
C ASN A 615 3.09 3.13 1.73
N LYS A 616 3.71 2.01 2.13
CA LYS A 616 3.65 1.44 3.48
C LYS A 616 4.90 1.79 4.30
N HIS A 617 5.27 3.05 4.34
CA HIS A 617 6.36 3.57 5.16
C HIS A 617 5.83 4.56 6.20
N PRO A 618 6.59 4.84 7.28
CA PRO A 618 6.14 5.74 8.36
C PRO A 618 6.33 7.23 8.06
N ILE A 619 6.96 7.60 6.95
CA ILE A 619 7.35 8.98 6.66
C ILE A 619 6.14 9.77 6.15
N MET A 620 5.95 10.98 6.71
CA MET A 620 4.98 11.97 6.26
C MET A 620 5.71 13.28 5.97
N LEU A 621 5.25 14.00 4.96
CA LEU A 621 5.79 15.28 4.54
C LEU A 621 4.73 16.37 4.72
N PHE A 622 5.06 17.43 5.43
CA PHE A 622 4.17 18.56 5.71
C PHE A 622 4.73 19.86 5.13
N ASP A 623 3.86 20.67 4.57
CA ASP A 623 4.16 22.04 4.21
C ASP A 623 3.26 23.00 5.04
N THR A 624 3.82 23.55 6.09
CA THR A 624 3.08 24.43 7.02
C THR A 624 2.63 25.75 6.39
N ASN A 625 3.12 26.10 5.21
CA ASN A 625 2.70 27.26 4.44
C ASN A 625 1.49 26.99 3.55
N GLN A 626 1.15 25.70 3.32
CA GLN A 626 0.05 25.32 2.43
C GLN A 626 -1.30 25.53 3.11
N GLN A 627 -2.11 26.43 2.53
CA GLN A 627 -3.43 26.80 3.05
C GLN A 627 -4.56 25.84 2.60
N GLY A 628 -4.25 24.91 1.71
CA GLY A 628 -5.25 24.02 1.09
C GLY A 628 -6.08 24.72 0.00
N VAL A 629 -7.08 24.00 -0.51
CA VAL A 629 -7.95 24.45 -1.61
C VAL A 629 -9.41 24.29 -1.20
N THR A 630 -10.18 25.36 -1.32
CA THR A 630 -11.64 25.34 -1.12
C THR A 630 -12.33 24.88 -2.40
N SER A 631 -13.21 23.90 -2.31
CA SER A 631 -14.05 23.47 -3.42
C SER A 631 -15.32 24.36 -3.48
N TYR A 632 -15.83 24.62 -4.68
CA TYR A 632 -17.07 25.37 -4.87
C TYR A 632 -18.22 24.78 -4.03
N GLY A 633 -18.88 25.61 -3.24
CA GLY A 633 -19.95 25.18 -2.34
C GLY A 633 -19.52 24.53 -1.02
N ASN A 634 -18.21 24.50 -0.69
CA ASN A 634 -17.69 23.92 0.53
C ASN A 634 -16.73 24.91 1.22
N ASN A 635 -17.05 25.35 2.43
CA ASN A 635 -16.23 26.31 3.17
C ASN A 635 -15.00 25.69 3.87
N ILE A 636 -14.86 24.36 3.83
CA ILE A 636 -13.76 23.67 4.49
C ILE A 636 -12.64 23.42 3.46
N PRO A 637 -11.45 24.00 3.66
CA PRO A 637 -10.33 23.76 2.76
C PRO A 637 -9.89 22.29 2.86
N LYS A 638 -9.58 21.69 1.71
CA LYS A 638 -8.97 20.35 1.63
C LYS A 638 -7.46 20.49 1.42
N GLY A 639 -6.69 19.63 2.06
CA GLY A 639 -5.25 19.54 1.84
C GLY A 639 -4.42 20.64 2.50
N GLU A 640 -4.91 21.29 3.59
CA GLU A 640 -4.04 22.14 4.42
C GLU A 640 -2.82 21.32 4.88
N PHE A 641 -1.64 21.94 4.85
CA PHE A 641 -0.35 21.32 5.21
C PHE A 641 0.08 20.13 4.34
N ILE A 642 -0.65 19.79 3.29
CA ILE A 642 -0.18 18.79 2.31
C ILE A 642 0.72 19.50 1.30
N PRO A 643 1.96 19.04 1.08
CA PRO A 643 2.83 19.61 0.06
C PRO A 643 2.22 19.53 -1.35
N ASN A 644 2.69 20.38 -2.23
CA ASN A 644 2.30 20.31 -3.63
C ASN A 644 2.61 18.93 -4.20
N ARG A 645 1.75 18.47 -5.11
CA ARG A 645 2.09 17.32 -5.95
C ARG A 645 3.46 17.55 -6.60
N ALA A 646 4.19 16.48 -6.84
CA ALA A 646 5.55 16.50 -7.40
C ALA A 646 6.68 16.91 -6.45
N SER A 647 6.38 17.34 -5.21
CA SER A 647 7.44 17.58 -4.22
C SER A 647 8.22 16.30 -3.96
N ASN A 648 9.54 16.33 -4.20
CA ASN A 648 10.47 15.22 -4.03
C ASN A 648 11.53 15.58 -2.99
N VAL A 649 11.77 14.67 -2.05
CA VAL A 649 12.76 14.81 -0.98
C VAL A 649 13.67 13.59 -0.98
N PHE A 650 14.98 13.81 -1.09
CA PHE A 650 15.98 12.76 -0.95
C PHE A 650 16.25 12.50 0.54
N LEU A 651 16.16 11.23 0.94
CA LEU A 651 16.46 10.77 2.30
C LEU A 651 17.89 10.29 2.44
N ASP A 652 18.46 9.79 1.34
CA ASP A 652 19.83 9.37 1.14
C ASP A 652 20.11 9.23 -0.37
N ALA A 653 21.30 8.77 -0.76
CA ALA A 653 21.69 8.60 -2.17
C ALA A 653 20.82 7.60 -2.96
N GLU A 654 20.19 6.65 -2.28
CA GLU A 654 19.41 5.56 -2.88
C GLU A 654 17.89 5.73 -2.68
N THR A 655 17.47 6.63 -1.80
CA THR A 655 16.08 6.71 -1.32
C THR A 655 15.54 8.12 -1.43
N CYS A 656 14.39 8.27 -2.06
CA CYS A 656 13.61 9.51 -2.00
C CYS A 656 12.13 9.23 -1.67
N ILE A 657 11.43 10.30 -1.31
CA ILE A 657 9.96 10.30 -1.14
C ILE A 657 9.35 11.35 -2.07
N VAL A 658 8.27 10.97 -2.75
CA VAL A 658 7.57 11.83 -3.71
C VAL A 658 6.12 12.00 -3.31
N GLN A 659 5.68 13.26 -3.18
CA GLN A 659 4.28 13.58 -2.92
C GLN A 659 3.45 13.39 -4.21
N MET A 660 2.64 12.35 -4.24
CA MET A 660 1.86 11.98 -5.43
C MET A 660 0.52 12.70 -5.55
N LEU A 661 -0.05 13.17 -4.44
CA LEU A 661 -1.28 13.98 -4.41
C LEU A 661 -1.07 15.22 -3.57
N GLY A 662 -1.28 16.38 -4.15
CA GLY A 662 -1.39 17.67 -3.45
C GLY A 662 -2.85 18.01 -3.18
N ALA A 663 -3.09 19.21 -2.66
CA ALA A 663 -4.43 19.69 -2.30
C ALA A 663 -5.42 19.70 -3.49
N ASN A 664 -4.94 19.96 -4.70
CA ASN A 664 -5.76 20.00 -5.91
C ASN A 664 -6.31 18.62 -6.32
N GLU A 665 -5.51 17.57 -6.17
CA GLU A 665 -5.86 16.20 -6.59
C GLU A 665 -6.77 15.49 -5.58
N LEU A 666 -6.90 16.02 -4.36
CA LEU A 666 -7.81 15.44 -3.38
C LEU A 666 -9.28 15.64 -3.81
N LYS A 667 -10.09 14.59 -3.68
CA LYS A 667 -11.51 14.65 -4.03
C LYS A 667 -12.35 15.38 -2.99
N THR A 668 -12.04 15.17 -1.73
CA THR A 668 -12.78 15.74 -0.57
C THR A 668 -11.82 16.02 0.58
N SER A 669 -12.26 16.84 1.55
CA SER A 669 -11.57 17.04 2.83
C SER A 669 -11.43 15.74 3.66
N LYS A 670 -12.33 14.78 3.43
CA LYS A 670 -12.34 13.45 4.07
C LYS A 670 -11.19 12.54 3.66
N HIS A 671 -10.45 12.89 2.62
CA HIS A 671 -9.30 12.10 2.18
C HIS A 671 -8.23 11.99 3.27
N GLY A 672 -8.09 13.02 4.10
CA GLY A 672 -7.11 13.10 5.17
C GLY A 672 -5.69 13.35 4.64
N MET A 673 -4.69 12.86 5.37
CA MET A 673 -3.28 13.00 5.00
C MET A 673 -2.93 12.11 3.79
N SER A 674 -2.53 12.74 2.69
CA SER A 674 -1.93 12.05 1.55
C SER A 674 -0.47 11.71 1.86
N LYS A 675 -0.14 10.43 1.90
CA LYS A 675 1.23 9.98 2.13
C LYS A 675 2.05 10.04 0.85
N PRO A 676 3.33 10.47 0.93
CA PRO A 676 4.24 10.35 -0.19
C PRO A 676 4.51 8.87 -0.51
N ILE A 677 5.00 8.59 -1.70
CA ILE A 677 5.55 7.27 -2.07
C ILE A 677 7.06 7.29 -1.81
N GLN A 678 7.56 6.25 -1.16
CA GLN A 678 8.99 6.00 -1.03
C GLN A 678 9.48 5.21 -2.25
N ILE A 679 10.55 5.70 -2.85
CA ILE A 679 11.27 5.10 -3.96
C ILE A 679 12.67 4.78 -3.47
N LYS A 680 13.09 3.53 -3.57
CA LYS A 680 14.42 3.10 -3.16
C LYS A 680 15.07 2.25 -4.25
N ILE A 681 16.23 2.68 -4.75
CA ILE A 681 17.11 1.85 -5.58
C ILE A 681 17.79 0.84 -4.66
N ARG A 682 17.75 -0.44 -5.02
CA ARG A 682 18.43 -1.49 -4.29
C ARG A 682 19.77 -1.82 -4.94
N THR A 683 20.77 -1.88 -4.10
CA THR A 683 22.12 -2.31 -4.47
C THR A 683 22.36 -3.76 -4.06
N PRO A 684 23.18 -4.53 -4.80
CA PRO A 684 23.61 -5.85 -4.39
C PRO A 684 24.33 -5.80 -3.05
N GLN A 685 24.00 -6.70 -2.14
CA GLN A 685 24.64 -6.83 -0.84
C GLN A 685 25.12 -8.27 -0.61
N GLY A 686 26.20 -8.45 0.15
CA GLY A 686 26.73 -9.76 0.53
C GLY A 686 27.33 -10.52 -0.67
N ASN A 687 26.91 -11.78 -0.86
CA ASN A 687 27.43 -12.67 -1.92
C ASN A 687 27.11 -12.19 -3.35
N TYR A 688 26.23 -11.19 -3.51
CA TYR A 688 25.85 -10.58 -4.79
C TYR A 688 26.63 -9.30 -5.10
N ASN A 689 27.57 -8.90 -4.22
CA ASN A 689 28.44 -7.74 -4.46
C ASN A 689 29.51 -8.10 -5.50
N ASN A 690 29.07 -8.34 -6.73
CA ASN A 690 29.91 -8.64 -7.88
C ASN A 690 30.20 -7.36 -8.66
N CYS A 691 31.49 -7.07 -8.92
CA CYS A 691 31.90 -5.87 -9.66
C CYS A 691 31.21 -5.76 -11.03
N GLU A 692 30.95 -6.87 -11.73
CA GLU A 692 30.27 -6.86 -13.03
C GLU A 692 28.83 -6.35 -12.93
N LEU A 693 28.04 -6.85 -11.97
CA LEU A 693 26.66 -6.41 -11.76
C LEU A 693 26.60 -4.96 -11.29
N ASN A 694 27.53 -4.55 -10.44
CA ASN A 694 27.61 -3.16 -9.97
C ASN A 694 27.88 -2.18 -11.13
N ASN A 695 28.68 -2.56 -12.12
CA ASN A 695 28.94 -1.73 -13.30
C ASN A 695 27.74 -1.63 -14.25
N MET A 696 26.78 -2.54 -14.16
CA MET A 696 25.55 -2.54 -14.94
C MET A 696 24.41 -1.77 -14.26
N LEU A 697 24.55 -1.41 -12.99
CA LEU A 697 23.51 -0.69 -12.26
C LEU A 697 23.30 0.73 -12.81
N PHE A 698 22.02 1.08 -12.89
CA PHE A 698 21.57 2.42 -13.21
C PHE A 698 21.12 3.14 -11.94
N TYR A 699 21.90 4.13 -11.51
CA TYR A 699 21.75 4.80 -10.19
C TYR A 699 21.07 6.17 -10.24
N ASP A 700 20.53 6.59 -11.37
CA ASP A 700 19.91 7.92 -11.44
C ASP A 700 18.54 7.93 -10.74
N LEU A 701 18.58 8.21 -9.43
CA LEU A 701 17.38 8.29 -8.60
C LEU A 701 16.43 9.42 -9.05
N SER A 702 16.98 10.53 -9.58
CA SER A 702 16.18 11.64 -10.09
C SER A 702 15.39 11.24 -11.33
N TYR A 703 16.05 10.53 -12.26
CA TYR A 703 15.40 9.97 -13.45
C TYR A 703 14.29 8.99 -13.07
N ILE A 704 14.58 8.04 -12.17
CA ILE A 704 13.63 7.03 -11.71
C ILE A 704 12.45 7.67 -11.00
N ALA A 705 12.68 8.66 -10.15
CA ALA A 705 11.60 9.38 -9.46
C ALA A 705 10.70 10.11 -10.45
N GLN A 706 11.30 10.79 -11.46
CA GLN A 706 10.55 11.47 -12.52
C GLN A 706 9.72 10.48 -13.36
N GLN A 707 10.26 9.32 -13.71
CA GLN A 707 9.57 8.27 -14.47
C GLN A 707 8.39 7.70 -13.68
N ILE A 708 8.61 7.33 -12.42
CA ILE A 708 7.56 6.81 -11.52
C ILE A 708 6.44 7.84 -11.33
N PHE A 709 6.81 9.12 -11.14
CA PHE A 709 5.84 10.21 -11.05
C PHE A 709 5.03 10.35 -12.35
N SER A 710 5.68 10.32 -13.50
CA SER A 710 5.02 10.43 -14.79
C SER A 710 4.06 9.26 -15.05
N PHE A 711 4.42 8.05 -14.62
CA PHE A 711 3.58 6.85 -14.75
C PHE A 711 2.30 6.88 -13.89
N THR A 712 2.16 7.82 -12.96
CA THR A 712 0.88 8.03 -12.25
C THR A 712 -0.24 8.56 -13.17
N TYR A 713 0.12 9.14 -14.32
CA TYR A 713 -0.84 9.62 -15.31
C TYR A 713 -1.31 8.55 -16.31
N LEU A 714 -0.75 7.35 -16.26
CA LEU A 714 -1.05 6.24 -17.17
C LEU A 714 -2.06 5.22 -16.62
N SER A 715 -2.71 5.53 -15.51
CA SER A 715 -3.64 4.56 -14.92
C SER A 715 -4.98 4.44 -15.67
N TRP A 716 -5.31 5.37 -16.53
CA TRP A 716 -6.55 5.50 -17.35
C TRP A 716 -7.85 5.12 -16.61
N ARG A 717 -7.88 5.28 -15.29
CA ARG A 717 -9.09 5.12 -14.47
C ARG A 717 -9.83 6.43 -14.24
N SER A 718 -9.12 7.52 -14.37
CA SER A 718 -9.63 8.89 -14.34
C SER A 718 -8.60 9.81 -15.00
N PHE A 719 -9.00 11.02 -15.31
CA PHE A 719 -8.10 12.04 -15.83
C PHE A 719 -7.19 12.67 -14.78
N LEU A 720 -7.54 12.52 -13.51
CA LEU A 720 -6.65 12.89 -12.41
C LEU A 720 -5.54 11.85 -12.26
N PRO A 721 -4.32 12.28 -11.96
CA PRO A 721 -3.22 11.37 -11.72
C PRO A 721 -3.52 10.43 -10.53
N ALA A 722 -2.98 9.24 -10.59
CA ALA A 722 -3.13 8.26 -9.52
C ALA A 722 -2.18 8.54 -8.35
N GLU A 723 -2.45 7.94 -7.19
CA GLU A 723 -1.53 7.91 -6.05
C GLU A 723 -0.32 7.02 -6.31
N GLU A 724 -0.48 6.00 -7.16
CA GLU A 724 0.51 4.97 -7.46
C GLU A 724 0.79 4.95 -8.96
N PRO A 725 2.02 4.65 -9.40
CA PRO A 725 2.34 4.50 -10.81
C PRO A 725 1.58 3.33 -11.44
N ALA A 726 1.36 3.38 -12.73
CA ALA A 726 0.59 2.37 -13.48
C ALA A 726 1.14 0.94 -13.26
N THR A 727 2.45 0.77 -13.28
CA THR A 727 3.14 -0.50 -13.00
C THR A 727 2.71 -1.13 -11.67
N MET A 728 2.71 -0.34 -10.61
CA MET A 728 2.29 -0.77 -9.28
C MET A 728 0.79 -1.09 -9.23
N LYS A 729 -0.01 -0.22 -9.80
CA LYS A 729 -1.48 -0.30 -9.73
C LYS A 729 -2.02 -1.52 -10.46
N TYR A 730 -1.54 -1.80 -11.66
CA TYR A 730 -1.98 -2.95 -12.43
C TYR A 730 -1.54 -4.26 -11.79
N SER A 731 -0.26 -4.39 -11.38
CA SER A 731 0.23 -5.58 -10.72
C SER A 731 -0.51 -5.87 -9.40
N ASN A 732 -0.78 -4.85 -8.58
CA ASN A 732 -1.56 -5.00 -7.34
C ASN A 732 -3.03 -5.39 -7.58
N LEU A 733 -3.67 -4.82 -8.60
CA LEU A 733 -5.07 -5.14 -8.93
C LEU A 733 -5.22 -6.57 -9.40
N ILE A 734 -4.34 -7.01 -10.29
CA ILE A 734 -4.41 -8.35 -10.87
C ILE A 734 -4.02 -9.39 -9.81
N SER A 735 -2.96 -9.17 -9.03
CA SER A 735 -2.56 -10.10 -7.97
C SER A 735 -3.65 -10.27 -6.89
N LYS A 736 -4.30 -9.18 -6.48
CA LYS A 736 -5.44 -9.24 -5.55
C LYS A 736 -6.63 -9.99 -6.14
N LEU A 737 -6.89 -9.80 -7.42
CA LEU A 737 -7.99 -10.50 -8.10
C LEU A 737 -7.73 -12.01 -8.15
N LEU A 738 -6.52 -12.40 -8.54
CA LEU A 738 -6.12 -13.81 -8.61
C LEU A 738 -6.08 -14.49 -7.24
N GLY A 739 -5.73 -13.75 -6.19
CA GLY A 739 -5.78 -14.25 -4.81
C GLY A 739 -7.19 -14.43 -4.24
N LYS A 740 -8.24 -13.99 -4.98
CA LYS A 740 -9.66 -14.08 -4.59
C LYS A 740 -10.46 -14.98 -5.55
N MET A 741 -9.85 -15.44 -6.62
CA MET A 741 -10.37 -16.42 -7.58
C MET A 741 -9.94 -17.82 -7.22
#